data_8c0eed8f8c13861347bae9290ba51208
#
_entry.id   8c0eed8f8c13861347bae9290ba51208
#
_cell.length_a   1.000
_cell.length_b   1.000
_cell.length_c   1.000
_cell.angle_alpha   90.00
_cell.angle_beta   90.00
_cell.angle_gamma   90.00
#
_symmetry.space_group_name_H-M   'P 1'
#
loop_
_entity.id
_entity.type
_entity.pdbx_description
1 polymer ?
#
loop_
_entity_poly.entity_id
_entity_poly.type
_entity_poly.pdbx_seq_one_letter_code
_entity_poly.pdbx_strand_id
1 'polypeptide(L)'
;RSSLLRRFQLFFVMTSFLRAVLPQTLCARFESWRKNGASTPSLLVNGLLLTLLLVIFPLEREPFGTLRSRLRDYYPQINPECPRLLDSLRIIIQSFWLLFVKPGRPSGAEAVEKVLAGLRAAGRIINRVGELWGNFCLSIIRRVKPLSEASNAGDSGEVNDRTQFSFGEKTLIVIAVILGLILAAICITQPFNLQGQVVFLTFMFFSMIALARIRARISLMLLFVISIVVSGRYLWWRCTSTVNSDTALDLFFSCALLLAELYAFAVMVLGYFQVCWVLDRKPYPLPANRKVWPTVDIFIPTYNESLDVIKPTVYAALNLDWPADKLRVYLLDDGSRDAFKAFADEVGAGYIKREEHNHAKAGNINHAMTVTDGEFIVIFDCDHVPSCDFLLSTMGWLVKDPKIALVQTPHHFYSPDPFEKNMHLDRRLPIENSLFHDFIQKGNDTWNATMFCGSSAVMRRAALNEVGGIAVETVTEDAHTSLKLNRRGWSSAFIDRAVASGLSTETLSAHIGQRIRWARGMIQIFRLDNPLFGRGLTLPQRLCFFNAMLHFLHGLPRLIFLVAPLPYMFADIYIIYATAASIFAYVIPHMVHSAVTNQMLQRGYRYPFLSGVYETILSWYILIPTTVALIAPHVGKFNVTAKGGTIDKKYLDWDISKPYLVLIALNLIGLAIGFGKAFFSPNPEFLTLIINLGWIVYNLMILGASMAVAVEEVQTHAFPRVPLSVPVEVEADGVIHQAELVEYSQVEVRIKNLDEALTRLSEGQAVRLHLSDGEHRFTFTAAASVFETKGIRDFTMRFADKTEERNFNRCTFARRGMWATTPDPTIDDRFLTGFVQLWNIAVYGYRSMIEFLPGKTLPALRDGIISFLPKTPSAYKTEA
;
A
#
# COMPACT_ATOMS: atom_id res chain seq x y z
N ARG A 1 10.82 -65.95 -9.78
CA ARG A 1 9.77 -66.36 -10.74
C ARG A 1 8.36 -66.47 -10.09
N SER A 2 8.21 -66.82 -8.82
CA SER A 2 6.90 -66.97 -8.16
C SER A 2 6.17 -65.65 -7.89
N SER A 3 6.86 -64.57 -7.67
CA SER A 3 6.25 -63.22 -7.43
C SER A 3 5.71 -62.59 -8.71
N LEU A 4 6.29 -62.88 -9.85
CA LEU A 4 5.81 -62.39 -11.15
C LEU A 4 4.52 -63.09 -11.57
N LEU A 5 4.40 -64.43 -11.34
CA LEU A 5 3.17 -65.20 -11.66
C LEU A 5 1.97 -64.77 -10.77
N ARG A 6 2.17 -64.47 -9.49
CA ARG A 6 1.12 -63.92 -8.61
C ARG A 6 0.68 -62.52 -9.06
N ARG A 7 1.58 -61.67 -9.49
CA ARG A 7 1.26 -60.35 -10.08
C ARG A 7 0.47 -60.48 -11.37
N PHE A 8 0.80 -61.49 -12.20
CA PHE A 8 0.08 -61.77 -13.44
C PHE A 8 -1.31 -62.33 -13.20
N GLN A 9 -1.53 -63.24 -12.23
CA GLN A 9 -2.85 -63.76 -11.87
C GLN A 9 -3.77 -62.70 -11.25
N LEU A 10 -3.29 -61.89 -10.33
CA LEU A 10 -4.05 -60.77 -9.75
C LEU A 10 -4.44 -59.75 -10.84
N PHE A 11 -3.57 -59.49 -11.78
CA PHE A 11 -3.83 -58.60 -12.90
C PHE A 11 -4.87 -59.13 -13.86
N PHE A 12 -4.89 -60.45 -14.12
CA PHE A 12 -5.81 -61.11 -15.02
C PHE A 12 -7.25 -61.17 -14.40
N VAL A 13 -7.34 -61.43 -13.12
CA VAL A 13 -8.61 -61.40 -12.36
C VAL A 13 -9.17 -59.97 -12.29
N MET A 14 -8.33 -59.00 -12.08
CA MET A 14 -8.74 -57.58 -12.02
C MET A 14 -9.17 -57.04 -13.39
N THR A 15 -8.56 -57.45 -14.49
CA THR A 15 -9.00 -57.08 -15.84
C THR A 15 -10.29 -57.73 -16.26
N SER A 16 -10.57 -58.96 -15.87
CA SER A 16 -11.86 -59.64 -16.12
C SER A 16 -12.99 -59.04 -15.28
N PHE A 17 -12.74 -58.68 -14.02
CA PHE A 17 -13.67 -58.02 -13.15
C PHE A 17 -13.98 -56.59 -13.66
N LEU A 18 -12.95 -55.85 -14.06
CA LEU A 18 -13.11 -54.52 -14.63
C LEU A 18 -13.90 -54.52 -15.95
N ARG A 19 -13.75 -55.54 -16.79
CA ARG A 19 -14.52 -55.68 -18.01
C ARG A 19 -16.01 -56.02 -17.75
N ALA A 20 -16.29 -56.64 -16.62
CA ALA A 20 -17.66 -57.03 -16.27
C ALA A 20 -18.45 -55.89 -15.63
N VAL A 21 -17.74 -54.92 -15.01
CA VAL A 21 -18.34 -53.85 -14.19
C VAL A 21 -18.29 -52.47 -14.86
N LEU A 22 -17.31 -52.24 -15.76
CA LEU A 22 -17.10 -50.95 -16.39
C LEU A 22 -17.66 -50.83 -17.80
N PRO A 23 -18.17 -49.67 -18.22
CA PRO A 23 -18.63 -49.41 -19.58
C PRO A 23 -17.53 -49.73 -20.61
N GLN A 24 -17.95 -50.25 -21.78
CA GLN A 24 -17.02 -50.68 -22.88
C GLN A 24 -16.06 -49.57 -23.32
N THR A 25 -16.53 -48.32 -23.27
CA THR A 25 -15.73 -47.15 -23.61
C THR A 25 -14.57 -46.92 -22.65
N LEU A 26 -14.73 -47.23 -21.37
CA LEU A 26 -13.67 -47.17 -20.35
C LEU A 26 -12.67 -48.29 -20.51
N CYS A 27 -13.13 -49.50 -20.80
CA CYS A 27 -12.26 -50.63 -21.05
C CYS A 27 -11.36 -50.39 -22.26
N ALA A 28 -11.91 -49.85 -23.35
CA ALA A 28 -11.13 -49.49 -24.55
C ALA A 28 -10.09 -48.40 -24.23
N ARG A 29 -10.38 -47.45 -23.34
CA ARG A 29 -9.48 -46.41 -22.90
C ARG A 29 -8.33 -46.96 -22.06
N PHE A 30 -8.62 -47.86 -21.16
CA PHE A 30 -7.61 -48.59 -20.37
C PHE A 30 -6.63 -49.37 -21.24
N GLU A 31 -7.14 -50.05 -22.25
CA GLU A 31 -6.30 -50.76 -23.20
C GLU A 31 -5.45 -49.82 -24.05
N SER A 32 -5.99 -48.67 -24.46
CA SER A 32 -5.25 -47.63 -25.14
C SER A 32 -4.10 -47.05 -24.28
N TRP A 33 -4.36 -46.72 -23.03
CA TRP A 33 -3.31 -46.24 -22.11
C TRP A 33 -2.21 -47.24 -21.87
N ARG A 34 -2.57 -48.52 -21.79
CA ARG A 34 -1.60 -49.63 -21.68
C ARG A 34 -0.75 -49.78 -22.94
N LYS A 35 -1.35 -49.67 -24.12
CA LYS A 35 -0.65 -49.73 -25.39
C LYS A 35 0.32 -48.55 -25.54
N ASN A 36 -0.01 -47.42 -25.01
CA ASN A 36 0.81 -46.19 -25.02
C ASN A 36 1.86 -46.14 -23.89
N GLY A 37 2.08 -47.25 -23.14
CA GLY A 37 3.18 -47.40 -22.18
C GLY A 37 2.90 -46.82 -20.80
N ALA A 38 1.64 -46.58 -20.40
CA ALA A 38 1.33 -46.13 -19.07
C ALA A 38 1.67 -47.17 -18.00
N SER A 39 2.30 -46.75 -16.90
CA SER A 39 2.68 -47.61 -15.78
C SER A 39 1.47 -48.18 -15.05
N THR A 40 1.58 -49.39 -14.48
CA THR A 40 0.48 -50.07 -13.76
C THR A 40 -0.10 -49.20 -12.62
N PRO A 41 0.72 -48.54 -11.79
CA PRO A 41 0.19 -47.61 -10.76
C PRO A 41 -0.58 -46.43 -11.36
N SER A 42 -0.12 -45.90 -12.52
CA SER A 42 -0.79 -44.82 -13.23
C SER A 42 -2.15 -45.25 -13.75
N LEU A 43 -2.23 -46.46 -14.31
CA LEU A 43 -3.47 -47.05 -14.80
C LEU A 43 -4.51 -47.21 -13.68
N LEU A 44 -4.09 -47.67 -12.51
CA LEU A 44 -4.98 -47.86 -11.35
C LEU A 44 -5.53 -46.51 -10.82
N VAL A 45 -4.65 -45.56 -10.56
CA VAL A 45 -5.04 -44.26 -9.97
C VAL A 45 -5.90 -43.44 -10.94
N ASN A 46 -5.48 -43.33 -12.20
CA ASN A 46 -6.25 -42.56 -13.18
C ASN A 46 -7.55 -43.28 -13.58
N GLY A 47 -7.56 -44.63 -13.59
CA GLY A 47 -8.78 -45.42 -13.83
C GLY A 47 -9.79 -45.25 -12.70
N LEU A 48 -9.36 -45.27 -11.45
CA LEU A 48 -10.22 -45.04 -10.31
C LEU A 48 -10.84 -43.63 -10.35
N LEU A 49 -10.02 -42.61 -10.62
CA LEU A 49 -10.51 -41.24 -10.74
C LEU A 49 -11.52 -41.09 -11.88
N LEU A 50 -11.24 -41.68 -13.06
CA LEU A 50 -12.18 -41.63 -14.18
C LEU A 50 -13.49 -42.36 -13.89
N THR A 51 -13.46 -43.50 -13.16
CA THR A 51 -14.62 -44.21 -12.71
C THR A 51 -15.46 -43.37 -11.72
N LEU A 52 -14.81 -42.71 -10.75
CA LEU A 52 -15.47 -41.80 -9.80
C LEU A 52 -16.10 -40.60 -10.51
N LEU A 53 -15.42 -40.04 -11.49
CA LEU A 53 -15.95 -38.90 -12.27
C LEU A 53 -17.17 -39.34 -13.11
N LEU A 54 -17.18 -40.57 -13.63
CA LEU A 54 -18.36 -41.12 -14.36
C LEU A 54 -19.56 -41.42 -13.47
N VAL A 55 -19.32 -41.75 -12.21
CA VAL A 55 -20.42 -41.94 -11.23
C VAL A 55 -21.05 -40.59 -10.86
N ILE A 56 -20.26 -39.53 -10.81
CA ILE A 56 -20.71 -38.21 -10.43
C ILE A 56 -21.29 -37.43 -11.62
N PHE A 57 -20.70 -37.58 -12.81
CA PHE A 57 -21.06 -36.85 -14.02
C PHE A 57 -21.48 -37.82 -15.13
N PRO A 58 -22.59 -37.62 -15.82
CA PRO A 58 -23.02 -38.47 -16.93
C PRO A 58 -22.20 -38.16 -18.20
N LEU A 59 -20.90 -38.46 -18.16
CA LEU A 59 -19.94 -38.21 -19.25
C LEU A 59 -20.18 -39.11 -20.47
N GLU A 60 -21.03 -40.12 -20.33
CA GLU A 60 -21.39 -41.06 -21.42
C GLU A 60 -22.18 -40.42 -22.56
N ARG A 61 -22.78 -39.25 -22.32
CA ARG A 61 -23.64 -38.56 -23.30
C ARG A 61 -22.85 -37.60 -24.23
N GLU A 62 -21.60 -37.31 -23.96
CA GLU A 62 -20.79 -36.48 -24.85
C GLU A 62 -19.79 -37.30 -25.66
N PRO A 63 -19.58 -36.98 -26.97
CA PRO A 63 -18.57 -37.61 -27.76
C PRO A 63 -17.17 -37.38 -27.16
N PHE A 64 -16.42 -38.45 -26.89
CA PHE A 64 -15.07 -38.36 -26.29
C PHE A 64 -14.10 -37.44 -27.03
N GLY A 65 -14.33 -37.15 -28.30
CA GLY A 65 -13.54 -36.22 -29.10
C GLY A 65 -13.63 -34.78 -28.64
N THR A 66 -14.82 -34.31 -28.27
CA THR A 66 -15.08 -32.98 -27.74
C THR A 66 -14.53 -32.80 -26.32
N LEU A 67 -14.67 -33.87 -25.49
CA LEU A 67 -14.07 -33.86 -24.15
C LEU A 67 -12.54 -33.81 -24.21
N ARG A 68 -11.93 -34.48 -25.17
CA ARG A 68 -10.45 -34.51 -25.39
C ARG A 68 -9.92 -33.14 -25.82
N SER A 69 -10.59 -32.44 -26.72
CA SER A 69 -10.19 -31.09 -27.13
C SER A 69 -10.31 -30.12 -25.96
N ARG A 70 -11.42 -30.17 -25.21
CA ARG A 70 -11.63 -29.35 -24.01
C ARG A 70 -10.61 -29.66 -22.90
N LEU A 71 -10.30 -30.94 -22.64
CA LEU A 71 -9.28 -31.31 -21.65
C LEU A 71 -7.89 -30.77 -22.01
N ARG A 72 -7.50 -30.71 -23.28
CA ARG A 72 -6.24 -30.11 -23.71
C ARG A 72 -6.18 -28.60 -23.48
N ASP A 73 -7.31 -27.91 -23.64
CA ASP A 73 -7.40 -26.47 -23.43
C ASP A 73 -7.29 -26.12 -21.94
N TYR A 74 -7.92 -26.88 -21.06
CA TYR A 74 -7.91 -26.62 -19.61
C TYR A 74 -6.72 -27.25 -18.89
N TYR A 75 -6.21 -28.38 -19.40
CA TYR A 75 -5.12 -29.14 -18.79
C TYR A 75 -4.00 -29.39 -19.80
N PRO A 76 -3.32 -28.35 -20.29
CA PRO A 76 -2.36 -28.47 -21.40
C PRO A 76 -1.14 -29.34 -21.07
N GLN A 77 -0.89 -29.65 -19.80
CA GLN A 77 0.22 -30.47 -19.35
C GLN A 77 -0.11 -31.95 -19.17
N ILE A 78 -1.40 -32.30 -19.31
CA ILE A 78 -1.87 -33.67 -19.18
C ILE A 78 -1.93 -34.34 -20.57
N ASN A 79 -1.26 -35.48 -20.71
CA ASN A 79 -1.40 -36.29 -21.92
C ASN A 79 -2.55 -37.28 -21.72
N PRO A 80 -3.72 -37.08 -22.35
CA PRO A 80 -4.85 -37.99 -22.21
C PRO A 80 -4.65 -39.35 -22.85
N GLU A 81 -3.58 -39.52 -23.63
CA GLU A 81 -3.25 -40.79 -24.31
C GLU A 81 -2.34 -41.70 -23.48
N CYS A 82 -1.49 -41.08 -22.63
CA CYS A 82 -0.60 -41.80 -21.73
C CYS A 82 -0.48 -41.04 -20.40
N PRO A 83 -1.50 -41.16 -19.50
CA PRO A 83 -1.52 -40.43 -18.25
C PRO A 83 -0.43 -40.91 -17.29
N ARG A 84 0.23 -39.95 -16.65
CA ARG A 84 1.23 -40.21 -15.61
C ARG A 84 0.56 -40.39 -14.24
N LEU A 85 1.27 -40.99 -13.28
CA LEU A 85 0.75 -41.27 -11.95
C LEU A 85 0.23 -39.99 -11.24
N LEU A 86 0.92 -38.87 -11.40
CA LEU A 86 0.60 -37.59 -10.75
C LEU A 86 -0.42 -36.75 -11.55
N ASP A 87 -0.90 -37.17 -12.70
CA ASP A 87 -1.86 -36.42 -13.50
C ASP A 87 -3.21 -36.25 -12.81
N SER A 88 -3.61 -37.23 -12.00
CA SER A 88 -4.81 -37.13 -11.15
C SER A 88 -4.69 -35.98 -10.15
N LEU A 89 -3.54 -35.83 -9.49
CA LEU A 89 -3.28 -34.74 -8.56
C LEU A 89 -3.21 -33.40 -9.30
N ARG A 90 -2.62 -33.38 -10.50
CA ARG A 90 -2.63 -32.18 -11.37
C ARG A 90 -4.05 -31.75 -11.73
N ILE A 91 -4.91 -32.66 -12.10
CA ILE A 91 -6.32 -32.37 -12.42
C ILE A 91 -7.02 -31.75 -11.22
N ILE A 92 -6.84 -32.30 -10.02
CA ILE A 92 -7.47 -31.77 -8.80
C ILE A 92 -6.96 -30.35 -8.51
N ILE A 93 -5.64 -30.13 -8.49
CA ILE A 93 -5.04 -28.83 -8.20
C ILE A 93 -5.43 -27.80 -9.27
N GLN A 94 -5.35 -28.16 -10.55
CA GLN A 94 -5.70 -27.25 -11.65
C GLN A 94 -7.20 -27.00 -11.72
N SER A 95 -8.06 -27.95 -11.37
CA SER A 95 -9.51 -27.73 -11.28
C SER A 95 -9.84 -26.79 -10.15
N PHE A 96 -9.23 -26.95 -8.98
CA PHE A 96 -9.36 -26.01 -7.86
C PHE A 96 -8.90 -24.60 -8.27
N TRP A 97 -7.78 -24.49 -8.99
CA TRP A 97 -7.31 -23.23 -9.53
C TRP A 97 -8.30 -22.61 -10.53
N LEU A 98 -8.86 -23.40 -11.45
CA LEU A 98 -9.84 -22.92 -12.44
C LEU A 98 -11.14 -22.39 -11.84
N LEU A 99 -11.44 -22.72 -10.57
CA LEU A 99 -12.54 -22.12 -9.84
C LEU A 99 -12.28 -20.63 -9.50
N PHE A 100 -11.02 -20.23 -9.37
CA PHE A 100 -10.62 -18.90 -8.92
C PHE A 100 -9.96 -18.05 -10.02
N VAL A 101 -9.39 -18.65 -11.04
CA VAL A 101 -8.65 -17.96 -12.11
C VAL A 101 -9.37 -18.11 -13.44
N LYS A 102 -9.76 -16.98 -14.03
CA LYS A 102 -10.42 -16.93 -15.34
C LYS A 102 -9.39 -17.30 -16.44
N PRO A 103 -9.52 -18.41 -17.17
CA PRO A 103 -8.65 -18.65 -18.31
C PRO A 103 -8.96 -17.63 -19.41
N GLY A 104 -7.93 -17.17 -20.12
CA GLY A 104 -8.01 -16.07 -21.11
C GLY A 104 -8.78 -16.40 -22.40
N ARG A 105 -9.68 -17.41 -22.39
CA ARG A 105 -10.61 -17.73 -23.48
C ARG A 105 -12.00 -18.12 -22.96
N PRO A 106 -13.07 -17.75 -23.68
CA PRO A 106 -14.44 -17.64 -23.12
C PRO A 106 -15.23 -18.95 -22.89
N SER A 107 -14.72 -20.11 -23.16
CA SER A 107 -15.54 -21.37 -23.13
C SER A 107 -15.67 -22.06 -21.76
N GLY A 108 -14.88 -21.66 -20.76
CA GLY A 108 -15.02 -22.15 -19.36
C GLY A 108 -15.76 -21.18 -18.44
N ALA A 109 -16.06 -20.01 -18.97
CA ALA A 109 -16.61 -18.89 -18.23
C ALA A 109 -18.07 -19.09 -17.81
N GLU A 110 -18.86 -19.97 -18.44
CA GLU A 110 -20.29 -20.04 -18.16
C GLU A 110 -20.64 -20.52 -16.75
N ALA A 111 -19.95 -21.49 -16.18
CA ALA A 111 -20.25 -21.96 -14.83
C ALA A 111 -19.78 -20.97 -13.77
N VAL A 112 -18.56 -20.41 -13.91
CA VAL A 112 -18.05 -19.34 -13.04
C VAL A 112 -18.85 -18.06 -13.28
N GLU A 113 -19.23 -17.78 -14.51
CA GLU A 113 -20.06 -16.62 -14.82
C GLU A 113 -21.51 -16.78 -14.28
N LYS A 114 -22.05 -17.99 -14.23
CA LYS A 114 -23.35 -18.27 -13.55
C LYS A 114 -23.25 -18.08 -12.03
N VAL A 115 -22.17 -18.51 -11.39
CA VAL A 115 -21.93 -18.26 -9.96
C VAL A 115 -21.70 -16.76 -9.71
N LEU A 116 -20.87 -16.11 -10.53
CA LEU A 116 -20.66 -14.66 -10.46
C LEU A 116 -21.92 -13.86 -10.82
N ALA A 117 -22.73 -14.35 -11.77
CA ALA A 117 -24.03 -13.75 -12.10
C ALA A 117 -25.02 -13.93 -10.94
N GLY A 118 -24.99 -15.07 -10.25
CA GLY A 118 -25.75 -15.28 -9.02
C GLY A 118 -25.34 -14.34 -7.90
N LEU A 119 -24.01 -14.20 -7.67
CA LEU A 119 -23.47 -13.23 -6.71
C LEU A 119 -23.76 -11.78 -7.12
N ARG A 120 -23.69 -11.46 -8.41
CA ARG A 120 -24.09 -10.14 -8.93
C ARG A 120 -25.62 -9.91 -8.79
N ALA A 121 -26.43 -10.95 -8.95
CA ALA A 121 -27.87 -10.85 -8.74
C ALA A 121 -28.21 -10.65 -7.26
N ALA A 122 -27.56 -11.38 -6.35
CA ALA A 122 -27.67 -11.15 -4.91
C ALA A 122 -27.18 -9.73 -4.55
N GLY A 123 -26.06 -9.30 -5.10
CA GLY A 123 -25.56 -7.92 -4.95
C GLY A 123 -26.54 -6.87 -5.47
N ARG A 124 -27.25 -7.13 -6.59
CA ARG A 124 -28.30 -6.23 -7.10
C ARG A 124 -29.52 -6.16 -6.19
N ILE A 125 -29.91 -7.29 -5.57
CA ILE A 125 -31.03 -7.30 -4.61
C ILE A 125 -30.63 -6.52 -3.36
N ILE A 126 -29.45 -6.78 -2.81
CA ILE A 126 -28.88 -6.03 -1.67
C ILE A 126 -28.81 -4.54 -2.02
N ASN A 127 -28.37 -4.23 -3.22
CA ASN A 127 -28.29 -2.87 -3.72
C ASN A 127 -29.67 -2.21 -3.83
N ARG A 128 -30.69 -2.90 -4.33
CA ARG A 128 -32.07 -2.37 -4.40
C ARG A 128 -32.69 -2.09 -3.04
N VAL A 129 -32.51 -3.01 -2.09
CA VAL A 129 -32.95 -2.82 -0.71
C VAL A 129 -32.22 -1.64 -0.08
N GLY A 130 -30.90 -1.52 -0.31
CA GLY A 130 -30.10 -0.38 0.14
C GLY A 130 -30.55 0.95 -0.51
N GLU A 131 -31.00 0.95 -1.78
CA GLU A 131 -31.56 2.14 -2.44
C GLU A 131 -32.89 2.59 -1.82
N LEU A 132 -33.77 1.65 -1.55
CA LEU A 132 -35.05 1.95 -0.90
C LEU A 132 -34.83 2.52 0.50
N TRP A 133 -33.93 1.90 1.28
CA TRP A 133 -33.56 2.40 2.61
C TRP A 133 -32.82 3.74 2.54
N GLY A 134 -31.91 3.92 1.59
CA GLY A 134 -31.19 5.17 1.35
C GLY A 134 -32.13 6.32 0.97
N ASN A 135 -33.12 6.07 0.13
CA ASN A 135 -34.16 7.06 -0.22
C ASN A 135 -35.04 7.43 1.00
N PHE A 136 -35.33 6.45 1.86
CA PHE A 136 -36.03 6.70 3.13
C PHE A 136 -35.18 7.57 4.05
N CYS A 137 -33.90 7.25 4.27
CA CYS A 137 -32.96 8.04 5.07
C CYS A 137 -32.80 9.47 4.49
N LEU A 138 -32.67 9.59 3.16
CA LEU A 138 -32.61 10.90 2.49
C LEU A 138 -33.89 11.71 2.67
N SER A 139 -35.05 11.07 2.70
CA SER A 139 -36.32 11.77 2.96
C SER A 139 -36.38 12.37 4.38
N ILE A 140 -35.78 11.67 5.34
CA ILE A 140 -35.65 12.17 6.72
C ILE A 140 -34.62 13.31 6.77
N ILE A 141 -33.45 13.15 6.16
CA ILE A 141 -32.37 14.16 6.13
C ILE A 141 -32.85 15.43 5.42
N ARG A 142 -33.60 15.32 4.32
CA ARG A 142 -34.20 16.48 3.63
C ARG A 142 -35.23 17.24 4.47
N ARG A 143 -35.86 16.61 5.45
CA ARG A 143 -36.76 17.27 6.41
C ARG A 143 -36.00 18.03 7.49
N VAL A 144 -34.72 17.73 7.73
CA VAL A 144 -33.80 18.40 8.66
C VAL A 144 -32.92 19.45 7.95
N LYS A 145 -33.41 19.98 6.82
CA LYS A 145 -32.72 20.85 5.86
C LYS A 145 -32.04 22.14 6.38
N PRO A 146 -32.37 22.74 7.52
CA PRO A 146 -31.67 23.95 7.91
C PRO A 146 -30.21 23.76 8.35
N LEU A 147 -29.79 22.50 8.65
CA LEU A 147 -28.41 22.19 9.06
C LEU A 147 -27.46 21.94 7.87
N SER A 148 -27.99 21.63 6.67
CA SER A 148 -27.15 21.28 5.50
C SER A 148 -26.70 22.50 4.70
N GLU A 149 -27.44 23.60 4.73
CA GLU A 149 -27.08 24.83 4.02
C GLU A 149 -25.93 25.59 4.72
N ALA A 150 -25.82 25.45 6.04
CA ALA A 150 -24.65 25.95 6.79
C ALA A 150 -23.36 25.17 6.50
N SER A 151 -23.48 23.90 6.02
CA SER A 151 -22.34 23.04 5.68
C SER A 151 -21.79 23.29 4.26
N ASN A 152 -22.61 23.77 3.33
CA ASN A 152 -22.20 24.04 1.94
C ASN A 152 -21.61 25.46 1.73
N ALA A 153 -21.72 26.32 2.71
CA ALA A 153 -21.08 27.65 2.70
C ALA A 153 -19.56 27.60 2.97
N GLY A 154 -19.01 26.43 3.22
CA GLY A 154 -17.59 26.23 3.48
C GLY A 154 -16.72 26.00 2.23
N ASP A 155 -17.27 26.08 1.02
CA ASP A 155 -16.51 25.85 -0.21
C ASP A 155 -15.94 27.16 -0.86
N SER A 156 -16.21 28.29 -0.27
CA SER A 156 -15.50 29.55 -0.55
C SER A 156 -14.44 29.76 0.53
N GLY A 157 -13.18 29.74 0.14
CA GLY A 157 -11.94 29.82 0.95
C GLY A 157 -11.80 30.93 1.99
N GLU A 158 -12.86 31.36 2.60
CA GLU A 158 -12.88 32.16 3.82
C GLU A 158 -13.07 31.24 5.01
N VAL A 159 -11.97 31.01 5.72
CA VAL A 159 -12.03 30.59 7.13
C VAL A 159 -12.64 31.79 7.88
N ASN A 160 -13.92 31.95 7.69
CA ASN A 160 -14.64 32.98 8.38
C ASN A 160 -15.07 32.44 9.74
N ASP A 161 -14.53 33.09 10.71
CA ASP A 161 -15.05 33.28 12.08
C ASP A 161 -15.78 32.05 12.66
N ARG A 162 -15.15 31.48 13.66
CA ARG A 162 -15.79 30.52 14.57
C ARG A 162 -17.20 31.03 14.82
N THR A 163 -18.20 30.38 14.24
CA THR A 163 -19.60 30.60 14.59
C THR A 163 -19.66 30.50 16.09
N GLN A 164 -19.79 31.62 16.76
CA GLN A 164 -19.92 31.68 18.20
C GLN A 164 -21.32 31.16 18.50
N PHE A 165 -21.42 29.83 18.67
CA PHE A 165 -22.63 29.22 19.16
C PHE A 165 -23.05 29.93 20.46
N SER A 166 -24.31 30.30 20.54
CA SER A 166 -24.89 30.86 21.76
C SER A 166 -24.73 29.86 22.91
N PHE A 167 -24.79 30.34 24.15
CA PHE A 167 -24.71 29.46 25.32
C PHE A 167 -25.75 28.33 25.28
N GLY A 168 -26.97 28.63 24.83
CA GLY A 168 -28.03 27.63 24.65
C GLY A 168 -27.71 26.56 23.60
N GLU A 169 -27.16 26.95 22.44
CA GLU A 169 -26.75 26.01 21.39
C GLU A 169 -25.62 25.10 21.85
N LYS A 170 -24.62 25.66 22.54
CA LYS A 170 -23.53 24.84 23.13
C LYS A 170 -24.08 23.82 24.13
N THR A 171 -25.05 24.23 24.97
CA THR A 171 -25.67 23.32 25.92
C THR A 171 -26.47 22.21 25.23
N LEU A 172 -27.25 22.55 24.20
CA LEU A 172 -27.97 21.56 23.40
C LEU A 172 -27.04 20.55 22.70
N ILE A 173 -25.93 21.02 22.12
CA ILE A 173 -24.91 20.14 21.51
C ILE A 173 -24.33 19.20 22.58
N VAL A 174 -23.98 19.69 23.74
CA VAL A 174 -23.44 18.88 24.84
C VAL A 174 -24.46 17.81 25.26
N ILE A 175 -25.73 18.19 25.46
CA ILE A 175 -26.81 17.24 25.80
C ILE A 175 -26.98 16.19 24.70
N ALA A 176 -27.02 16.60 23.43
CA ALA A 176 -27.14 15.67 22.30
C ALA A 176 -25.95 14.67 22.22
N VAL A 177 -24.74 15.17 22.48
CA VAL A 177 -23.54 14.30 22.53
C VAL A 177 -23.63 13.29 23.68
N ILE A 178 -24.04 13.76 24.88
CA ILE A 178 -24.21 12.87 26.06
C ILE A 178 -25.26 11.79 25.77
N LEU A 179 -26.43 12.19 25.25
CA LEU A 179 -27.49 11.24 24.90
C LEU A 179 -27.02 10.25 23.83
N GLY A 180 -26.27 10.72 22.80
CA GLY A 180 -25.68 9.87 21.79
C GLY A 180 -24.68 8.87 22.36
N LEU A 181 -23.83 9.27 23.29
CA LEU A 181 -22.88 8.38 23.98
C LEU A 181 -23.59 7.34 24.86
N ILE A 182 -24.66 7.74 25.58
CA ILE A 182 -25.49 6.83 26.39
C ILE A 182 -26.14 5.79 25.45
N LEU A 183 -26.73 6.23 24.34
CA LEU A 183 -27.36 5.33 23.37
C LEU A 183 -26.33 4.35 22.77
N ALA A 184 -25.15 4.85 22.40
CA ALA A 184 -24.08 4.01 21.90
C ALA A 184 -23.63 2.97 22.96
N ALA A 185 -23.46 3.40 24.22
CA ALA A 185 -23.13 2.50 25.32
C ALA A 185 -24.20 1.41 25.53
N ILE A 186 -25.48 1.75 25.47
CA ILE A 186 -26.58 0.77 25.53
C ILE A 186 -26.51 -0.19 24.36
N CYS A 187 -26.33 0.31 23.13
CA CYS A 187 -26.22 -0.54 21.93
C CYS A 187 -25.00 -1.49 22.00
N ILE A 188 -23.91 -1.08 22.61
CA ILE A 188 -22.68 -1.86 22.78
C ILE A 188 -22.89 -2.96 23.84
N THR A 189 -23.44 -2.60 25.00
CA THR A 189 -23.42 -3.46 26.18
C THR A 189 -24.67 -4.33 26.36
N GLN A 190 -25.79 -4.00 25.69
CA GLN A 190 -27.02 -4.75 25.81
C GLN A 190 -26.86 -6.20 25.32
N PRO A 191 -27.08 -7.22 26.14
CA PRO A 191 -27.01 -8.60 25.69
C PRO A 191 -28.24 -8.93 24.84
N PHE A 192 -28.00 -9.41 23.61
CA PHE A 192 -29.02 -9.95 22.74
C PHE A 192 -28.84 -11.47 22.63
N ASN A 193 -29.94 -12.20 22.48
CA ASN A 193 -29.87 -13.56 21.97
C ASN A 193 -29.37 -13.57 20.51
N LEU A 194 -28.98 -14.73 20.01
CA LEU A 194 -28.39 -14.82 18.64
C LEU A 194 -29.32 -14.25 17.57
N GLN A 195 -30.65 -14.46 17.68
CA GLN A 195 -31.61 -13.94 16.72
C GLN A 195 -31.68 -12.40 16.76
N GLY A 196 -31.80 -11.83 17.96
CA GLY A 196 -31.79 -10.37 18.16
C GLY A 196 -30.48 -9.73 17.66
N GLN A 197 -29.36 -10.41 17.87
CA GLN A 197 -28.06 -10.00 17.36
C GLN A 197 -28.04 -9.94 15.83
N VAL A 198 -28.54 -10.98 15.16
CA VAL A 198 -28.60 -11.03 13.69
C VAL A 198 -29.53 -9.93 13.15
N VAL A 199 -30.71 -9.72 13.77
CA VAL A 199 -31.62 -8.64 13.35
C VAL A 199 -30.98 -7.26 13.50
N PHE A 200 -30.37 -6.98 14.66
CA PHE A 200 -29.67 -5.72 14.92
C PHE A 200 -28.55 -5.45 13.88
N LEU A 201 -27.73 -6.45 13.64
CA LEU A 201 -26.60 -6.31 12.69
C LEU A 201 -27.07 -6.21 11.24
N THR A 202 -28.16 -6.89 10.88
CA THR A 202 -28.78 -6.75 9.55
C THR A 202 -29.27 -5.32 9.33
N PHE A 203 -29.92 -4.73 10.33
CA PHE A 203 -30.32 -3.32 10.30
C PHE A 203 -29.14 -2.39 10.15
N MET A 204 -28.07 -2.59 10.96
CA MET A 204 -26.84 -1.78 10.88
C MET A 204 -26.16 -1.93 9.51
N PHE A 205 -26.12 -3.14 8.95
CA PHE A 205 -25.56 -3.41 7.61
C PHE A 205 -26.29 -2.65 6.50
N PHE A 206 -27.63 -2.68 6.49
CA PHE A 206 -28.39 -1.91 5.50
C PHE A 206 -28.27 -0.40 5.70
N SER A 207 -28.20 0.06 6.96
CA SER A 207 -27.92 1.46 7.27
C SER A 207 -26.54 1.91 6.77
N MET A 208 -25.53 1.06 6.92
CA MET A 208 -24.20 1.30 6.37
C MET A 208 -24.24 1.42 4.83
N ILE A 209 -24.90 0.48 4.14
CA ILE A 209 -25.00 0.54 2.67
C ILE A 209 -25.72 1.81 2.23
N ALA A 210 -26.78 2.20 2.91
CA ALA A 210 -27.54 3.42 2.60
C ALA A 210 -26.66 4.67 2.77
N LEU A 211 -25.96 4.79 3.90
CA LEU A 211 -25.09 5.92 4.22
C LEU A 211 -23.87 5.98 3.29
N ALA A 212 -23.29 4.84 2.93
CA ALA A 212 -22.14 4.78 2.02
C ALA A 212 -22.45 5.34 0.61
N ARG A 213 -23.72 5.42 0.21
CA ARG A 213 -24.15 6.00 -1.06
C ARG A 213 -24.36 7.50 -1.02
N ILE A 214 -24.51 8.06 0.18
CA ILE A 214 -24.77 9.48 0.36
C ILE A 214 -23.42 10.19 0.51
N ARG A 215 -23.04 10.95 -0.51
CA ARG A 215 -21.77 11.71 -0.52
C ARG A 215 -21.89 13.00 0.32
N ALA A 216 -22.20 12.86 1.61
CA ALA A 216 -22.29 13.98 2.52
C ALA A 216 -21.41 13.74 3.75
N ARG A 217 -20.78 14.80 4.29
CA ARG A 217 -19.94 14.69 5.50
C ARG A 217 -20.69 14.09 6.69
N ILE A 218 -21.96 14.44 6.87
CA ILE A 218 -22.82 13.87 7.93
C ILE A 218 -22.96 12.35 7.76
N SER A 219 -23.13 11.86 6.53
CA SER A 219 -23.23 10.41 6.28
C SER A 219 -21.94 9.69 6.66
N LEU A 220 -20.80 10.29 6.39
CA LEU A 220 -19.49 9.74 6.77
C LEU A 220 -19.35 9.68 8.31
N MET A 221 -19.76 10.74 9.03
CA MET A 221 -19.76 10.75 10.50
C MET A 221 -20.69 9.67 11.08
N LEU A 222 -21.87 9.47 10.49
CA LEU A 222 -22.79 8.41 10.90
C LEU A 222 -22.20 7.01 10.64
N LEU A 223 -21.47 6.84 9.53
CA LEU A 223 -20.73 5.61 9.25
C LEU A 223 -19.68 5.33 10.34
N PHE A 224 -18.95 6.35 10.80
CA PHE A 224 -18.01 6.19 11.92
C PHE A 224 -18.72 5.71 13.19
N VAL A 225 -19.83 6.36 13.54
CA VAL A 225 -20.60 5.98 14.73
C VAL A 225 -21.09 4.54 14.62
N ILE A 226 -21.66 4.14 13.50
CA ILE A 226 -22.12 2.76 13.27
C ILE A 226 -20.95 1.79 13.36
N SER A 227 -19.82 2.08 12.69
CA SER A 227 -18.64 1.23 12.72
C SER A 227 -18.09 1.08 14.14
N ILE A 228 -18.03 2.17 14.92
CA ILE A 228 -17.58 2.14 16.33
C ILE A 228 -18.55 1.33 17.19
N VAL A 229 -19.86 1.51 17.01
CA VAL A 229 -20.88 0.76 17.79
C VAL A 229 -20.82 -0.74 17.49
N VAL A 230 -20.76 -1.13 16.22
CA VAL A 230 -20.68 -2.55 15.82
C VAL A 230 -19.37 -3.17 16.30
N SER A 231 -18.25 -2.47 16.14
CA SER A 231 -16.93 -2.94 16.57
C SER A 231 -16.81 -2.96 18.11
N GLY A 232 -17.34 -1.94 18.78
CA GLY A 232 -17.38 -1.89 20.25
C GLY A 232 -18.25 -3.00 20.85
N ARG A 233 -19.39 -3.31 20.20
CA ARG A 233 -20.24 -4.44 20.56
C ARG A 233 -19.53 -5.78 20.39
N TYR A 234 -18.79 -5.95 19.29
CA TYR A 234 -17.92 -7.11 19.10
C TYR A 234 -16.92 -7.25 20.26
N LEU A 235 -16.18 -6.20 20.58
CA LEU A 235 -15.19 -6.22 21.67
C LEU A 235 -15.82 -6.43 23.04
N TRP A 236 -16.97 -5.81 23.32
CA TRP A 236 -17.69 -6.05 24.57
C TRP A 236 -18.02 -7.53 24.74
N TRP A 237 -18.57 -8.17 23.70
CA TRP A 237 -18.82 -9.59 23.68
C TRP A 237 -17.53 -10.40 23.85
N ARG A 238 -16.44 -10.02 23.19
CA ARG A 238 -15.13 -10.65 23.33
C ARG A 238 -14.64 -10.62 24.78
N CYS A 239 -14.71 -9.46 25.43
CA CYS A 239 -14.24 -9.28 26.83
C CYS A 239 -15.12 -10.01 27.85
N THR A 240 -16.44 -10.07 27.63
CA THR A 240 -17.37 -10.54 28.65
C THR A 240 -17.78 -12.00 28.50
N SER A 241 -17.65 -12.58 27.31
CA SER A 241 -18.31 -13.87 27.02
C SER A 241 -17.41 -14.90 26.33
N THR A 242 -16.19 -14.55 25.91
CA THR A 242 -15.43 -15.45 25.03
C THR A 242 -14.00 -15.73 25.49
N VAL A 243 -13.59 -15.17 26.61
CA VAL A 243 -12.26 -15.45 27.19
C VAL A 243 -12.27 -16.86 27.75
N ASN A 244 -11.41 -17.72 27.19
CA ASN A 244 -11.25 -19.10 27.63
C ASN A 244 -10.24 -19.15 28.78
N SER A 245 -10.64 -19.72 29.90
CA SER A 245 -9.82 -19.89 31.10
C SER A 245 -9.69 -21.35 31.54
N ASP A 246 -10.04 -22.32 30.69
CA ASP A 246 -10.03 -23.73 31.05
C ASP A 246 -8.63 -24.23 31.39
N THR A 247 -7.62 -23.79 30.62
CA THR A 247 -6.21 -24.02 30.91
C THR A 247 -5.40 -22.71 30.85
N ALA A 248 -4.19 -22.71 31.39
CA ALA A 248 -3.27 -21.57 31.31
C ALA A 248 -2.90 -21.22 29.87
N LEU A 249 -2.81 -22.20 28.96
CA LEU A 249 -2.54 -21.98 27.54
C LEU A 249 -3.75 -21.37 26.84
N ASP A 250 -4.97 -21.83 27.09
CA ASP A 250 -6.21 -21.25 26.57
C ASP A 250 -6.31 -19.78 26.96
N LEU A 251 -6.09 -19.49 28.26
CA LEU A 251 -6.10 -18.12 28.77
C LEU A 251 -5.04 -17.24 28.08
N PHE A 252 -3.82 -17.76 27.93
CA PHE A 252 -2.72 -17.02 27.29
C PHE A 252 -3.07 -16.65 25.85
N PHE A 253 -3.48 -17.61 25.02
CA PHE A 253 -3.79 -17.35 23.62
C PHE A 253 -5.07 -16.51 23.46
N SER A 254 -6.07 -16.74 24.31
CA SER A 254 -7.30 -15.94 24.31
C SER A 254 -7.02 -14.47 24.66
N CYS A 255 -6.23 -14.21 25.70
CA CYS A 255 -5.81 -12.86 26.08
C CYS A 255 -4.89 -12.22 25.03
N ALA A 256 -3.97 -12.98 24.43
CA ALA A 256 -3.10 -12.45 23.38
C ALA A 256 -3.89 -11.94 22.18
N LEU A 257 -4.85 -12.74 21.69
CA LEU A 257 -5.73 -12.31 20.59
C LEU A 257 -6.59 -11.12 21.00
N LEU A 258 -7.20 -11.13 22.18
CA LEU A 258 -8.03 -10.03 22.68
C LEU A 258 -7.24 -8.71 22.76
N LEU A 259 -5.99 -8.75 23.25
CA LEU A 259 -5.13 -7.56 23.31
C LEU A 259 -4.79 -7.04 21.90
N ALA A 260 -4.56 -7.92 20.93
CA ALA A 260 -4.35 -7.53 19.54
C ALA A 260 -5.59 -6.88 18.93
N GLU A 261 -6.79 -7.40 19.24
CA GLU A 261 -8.08 -6.84 18.80
C GLU A 261 -8.37 -5.49 19.45
N LEU A 262 -8.08 -5.33 20.75
CA LEU A 262 -8.20 -4.05 21.47
C LEU A 262 -7.26 -3.00 20.88
N TYR A 263 -6.03 -3.37 20.55
CA TYR A 263 -5.09 -2.49 19.86
C TYR A 263 -5.65 -2.04 18.50
N ALA A 264 -6.11 -2.99 17.67
CA ALA A 264 -6.67 -2.68 16.35
C ALA A 264 -7.89 -1.75 16.45
N PHE A 265 -8.75 -1.97 17.43
CA PHE A 265 -9.90 -1.09 17.71
C PHE A 265 -9.47 0.31 18.15
N ALA A 266 -8.49 0.42 19.04
CA ALA A 266 -7.97 1.73 19.48
C ALA A 266 -7.40 2.52 18.31
N VAL A 267 -6.58 1.91 17.44
CA VAL A 267 -6.05 2.54 16.22
C VAL A 267 -7.18 2.95 15.27
N MET A 268 -8.21 2.10 15.10
CA MET A 268 -9.36 2.40 14.27
C MET A 268 -10.13 3.63 14.78
N VAL A 269 -10.45 3.68 16.08
CA VAL A 269 -11.21 4.80 16.68
C VAL A 269 -10.41 6.09 16.62
N LEU A 270 -9.11 6.04 16.96
CA LEU A 270 -8.22 7.21 16.89
C LEU A 270 -8.05 7.67 15.44
N GLY A 271 -7.94 6.73 14.49
CA GLY A 271 -7.90 7.04 13.07
C GLY A 271 -9.18 7.73 12.58
N TYR A 272 -10.36 7.25 12.96
CA TYR A 272 -11.62 7.91 12.63
C TYR A 272 -11.70 9.32 13.24
N PHE A 273 -11.30 9.49 14.51
CA PHE A 273 -11.21 10.80 15.14
C PHE A 273 -10.30 11.75 14.36
N GLN A 274 -9.12 11.28 13.98
CA GLN A 274 -8.10 12.07 13.30
C GLN A 274 -8.57 12.64 11.96
N VAL A 275 -9.34 11.86 11.21
CA VAL A 275 -9.80 12.21 9.86
C VAL A 275 -11.31 12.45 9.75
N CYS A 276 -12.03 12.57 10.86
CA CYS A 276 -13.48 12.81 10.85
C CYS A 276 -13.87 14.12 10.13
N TRP A 277 -12.96 15.08 10.11
CA TRP A 277 -13.13 16.36 9.42
C TRP A 277 -11.80 16.76 8.79
N VAL A 278 -11.62 16.51 7.51
CA VAL A 278 -10.38 16.90 6.79
C VAL A 278 -10.50 18.30 6.24
N LEU A 279 -9.44 19.11 6.46
CA LEU A 279 -9.27 20.39 5.80
C LEU A 279 -8.62 20.19 4.43
N ASP A 280 -9.16 20.85 3.44
CA ASP A 280 -8.55 20.99 2.12
C ASP A 280 -8.02 22.42 1.96
N ARG A 281 -6.88 22.68 2.62
CA ARG A 281 -6.27 23.99 2.63
C ARG A 281 -5.60 24.27 1.29
N LYS A 282 -6.11 25.28 0.59
CA LYS A 282 -5.54 25.74 -0.68
C LYS A 282 -4.40 26.73 -0.45
N PRO A 283 -3.48 26.89 -1.40
CA PRO A 283 -2.50 27.97 -1.34
C PRO A 283 -3.16 29.33 -1.11
N TYR A 284 -2.64 30.11 -0.17
CA TYR A 284 -3.12 31.46 0.09
C TYR A 284 -2.30 32.48 -0.71
N PRO A 285 -2.94 33.47 -1.34
CA PRO A 285 -2.23 34.42 -2.18
C PRO A 285 -1.26 35.31 -1.37
N LEU A 286 -0.09 35.53 -1.93
CA LEU A 286 0.91 36.46 -1.38
C LEU A 286 0.54 37.92 -1.66
N PRO A 287 1.04 38.88 -0.86
CA PRO A 287 0.89 40.30 -1.16
C PRO A 287 1.40 40.64 -2.56
N ALA A 288 0.68 41.48 -3.32
CA ALA A 288 1.08 41.85 -4.67
C ALA A 288 2.43 42.57 -4.73
N ASN A 289 2.79 43.30 -3.69
CA ASN A 289 4.09 43.95 -3.58
C ASN A 289 5.18 42.97 -3.16
N ARG A 290 5.99 42.52 -4.12
CA ARG A 290 7.11 41.58 -3.88
C ARG A 290 8.18 42.15 -2.91
N LYS A 291 8.26 43.44 -2.71
CA LYS A 291 9.23 44.04 -1.78
C LYS A 291 8.97 43.67 -0.33
N VAL A 292 7.73 43.39 0.05
CA VAL A 292 7.38 42.97 1.43
C VAL A 292 7.49 41.46 1.65
N TRP A 293 7.85 40.69 0.64
CA TRP A 293 8.03 39.25 0.80
C TRP A 293 9.23 38.98 1.73
N PRO A 294 9.16 37.96 2.58
CA PRO A 294 10.23 37.67 3.53
C PRO A 294 11.45 37.04 2.87
N THR A 295 12.58 37.04 3.59
CA THR A 295 13.77 36.31 3.21
C THR A 295 13.65 34.82 3.54
N VAL A 296 14.16 33.98 2.65
CA VAL A 296 14.05 32.52 2.75
C VAL A 296 15.42 31.89 2.54
N ASP A 297 15.84 31.07 3.50
CA ASP A 297 17.02 30.20 3.40
C ASP A 297 16.55 28.77 3.07
N ILE A 298 17.10 28.20 2.02
CA ILE A 298 16.83 26.81 1.61
C ILE A 298 18.02 25.96 2.04
N PHE A 299 17.75 24.93 2.83
CA PHE A 299 18.73 23.98 3.35
C PHE A 299 18.60 22.64 2.66
N ILE A 300 19.68 22.16 2.04
CA ILE A 300 19.79 20.88 1.37
C ILE A 300 20.90 20.08 2.08
N PRO A 301 20.57 19.34 3.16
CA PRO A 301 21.54 18.52 3.89
C PRO A 301 21.92 17.28 3.11
N THR A 302 23.23 16.99 3.08
CA THR A 302 23.80 15.79 2.45
C THR A 302 24.95 15.24 3.28
N TYR A 303 25.25 13.94 3.12
CA TYR A 303 26.33 13.25 3.84
C TYR A 303 27.15 12.33 2.93
N ASN A 304 26.56 11.28 2.37
CA ASN A 304 27.24 10.26 1.57
C ASN A 304 26.62 10.05 0.18
N GLU A 305 25.60 10.83 -0.17
CA GLU A 305 24.94 10.74 -1.48
C GLU A 305 25.90 11.24 -2.58
N SER A 306 25.71 10.70 -3.80
CA SER A 306 26.46 11.14 -4.98
C SER A 306 26.02 12.53 -5.43
N LEU A 307 26.92 13.26 -6.08
CA LEU A 307 26.63 14.58 -6.62
C LEU A 307 25.44 14.54 -7.63
N ASP A 308 25.33 13.48 -8.41
CA ASP A 308 24.27 13.34 -9.40
C ASP A 308 22.86 13.21 -8.78
N VAL A 309 22.74 12.67 -7.57
CA VAL A 309 21.49 12.64 -6.82
C VAL A 309 21.08 14.05 -6.37
N ILE A 310 22.05 14.91 -6.06
CA ILE A 310 21.83 16.24 -5.45
C ILE A 310 21.57 17.31 -6.48
N LYS A 311 22.24 17.24 -7.65
CA LYS A 311 22.16 18.26 -8.71
C LYS A 311 20.71 18.70 -9.03
N PRO A 312 19.75 17.79 -9.28
CA PRO A 312 18.39 18.20 -9.62
C PRO A 312 17.72 19.03 -8.52
N THR A 313 17.95 18.69 -7.26
CA THR A 313 17.40 19.41 -6.11
C THR A 313 17.99 20.81 -5.99
N VAL A 314 19.31 20.96 -6.14
CA VAL A 314 19.96 22.27 -6.09
C VAL A 314 19.52 23.16 -7.26
N TYR A 315 19.49 22.64 -8.48
CA TYR A 315 18.99 23.38 -9.66
C TYR A 315 17.53 23.82 -9.48
N ALA A 316 16.67 22.92 -8.99
CA ALA A 316 15.28 23.23 -8.76
C ALA A 316 15.10 24.29 -7.66
N ALA A 317 15.87 24.21 -6.58
CA ALA A 317 15.85 25.20 -5.51
C ALA A 317 16.29 26.60 -6.01
N LEU A 318 17.31 26.66 -6.87
CA LEU A 318 17.76 27.89 -7.53
C LEU A 318 16.75 28.43 -8.59
N ASN A 319 15.83 27.58 -9.06
CA ASN A 319 14.79 27.92 -10.03
C ASN A 319 13.45 28.30 -9.39
N LEU A 320 13.37 28.42 -8.06
CA LEU A 320 12.13 28.80 -7.38
C LEU A 320 11.71 30.23 -7.72
N ASP A 321 10.40 30.42 -7.94
CA ASP A 321 9.79 31.72 -8.25
C ASP A 321 9.77 32.62 -7.00
N TRP A 322 10.91 33.20 -6.65
CA TRP A 322 11.09 34.11 -5.52
C TRP A 322 12.07 35.23 -5.88
N PRO A 323 11.98 36.43 -5.27
CA PRO A 323 12.95 37.50 -5.54
C PRO A 323 14.39 37.06 -5.21
N ALA A 324 15.32 37.26 -6.16
CA ALA A 324 16.69 36.75 -6.05
C ALA A 324 17.47 37.33 -4.85
N ASP A 325 17.15 38.57 -4.43
CA ASP A 325 17.74 39.23 -3.26
C ASP A 325 17.20 38.65 -1.93
N LYS A 326 16.15 37.82 -1.99
CA LYS A 326 15.47 37.27 -0.80
C LYS A 326 15.51 35.75 -0.73
N LEU A 327 16.13 35.07 -1.70
CA LEU A 327 16.28 33.63 -1.77
C LEU A 327 17.75 33.25 -1.68
N ARG A 328 18.07 32.40 -0.72
CA ARG A 328 19.42 31.84 -0.56
C ARG A 328 19.34 30.33 -0.48
N VAL A 329 20.12 29.67 -1.28
CA VAL A 329 20.18 28.20 -1.32
C VAL A 329 21.50 27.73 -0.74
N TYR A 330 21.49 26.85 0.24
CA TYR A 330 22.67 26.34 0.93
C TYR A 330 22.74 24.80 0.82
N LEU A 331 23.89 24.33 0.35
CA LEU A 331 24.24 22.92 0.41
C LEU A 331 24.98 22.65 1.72
N LEU A 332 24.38 21.82 2.59
CA LEU A 332 24.89 21.50 3.92
C LEU A 332 25.61 20.15 3.86
N ASP A 333 26.92 20.14 3.67
CA ASP A 333 27.68 18.91 3.39
C ASP A 333 28.42 18.39 4.63
N ASP A 334 27.84 17.39 5.30
CA ASP A 334 28.48 16.66 6.39
C ASP A 334 29.62 15.75 5.92
N GLY A 335 29.75 15.50 4.60
CA GLY A 335 30.85 14.74 4.00
C GLY A 335 32.11 15.55 3.77
N SER A 336 32.05 16.88 3.86
CA SER A 336 33.16 17.82 3.64
C SER A 336 33.90 17.59 2.31
N ARG A 337 33.15 17.47 1.21
CA ARG A 337 33.62 17.02 -0.11
C ARG A 337 33.95 18.21 -1.03
N ASP A 338 35.19 18.32 -1.50
CA ASP A 338 35.64 19.43 -2.36
C ASP A 338 34.86 19.53 -3.69
N ALA A 339 34.44 18.40 -4.28
CA ALA A 339 33.63 18.40 -5.49
C ALA A 339 32.25 19.05 -5.27
N PHE A 340 31.69 18.95 -4.08
CA PHE A 340 30.40 19.54 -3.72
C PHE A 340 30.52 21.04 -3.50
N LYS A 341 31.65 21.46 -2.90
CA LYS A 341 31.99 22.88 -2.78
C LYS A 341 32.18 23.52 -4.15
N ALA A 342 33.01 22.91 -5.01
CA ALA A 342 33.21 23.40 -6.37
C ALA A 342 31.90 23.50 -7.16
N PHE A 343 31.01 22.50 -7.05
CA PHE A 343 29.72 22.56 -7.67
C PHE A 343 28.84 23.70 -7.11
N ALA A 344 28.79 23.87 -5.80
CA ALA A 344 28.02 24.94 -5.16
C ALA A 344 28.49 26.32 -5.62
N ASP A 345 29.83 26.55 -5.64
CA ASP A 345 30.44 27.79 -6.10
C ASP A 345 30.11 28.04 -7.59
N GLU A 346 30.16 27.01 -8.45
CA GLU A 346 29.85 27.11 -9.89
C GLU A 346 28.40 27.50 -10.17
N VAL A 347 27.42 26.95 -9.41
CA VAL A 347 26.00 27.21 -9.63
C VAL A 347 25.45 28.40 -8.84
N GLY A 348 26.28 29.02 -7.98
CA GLY A 348 25.90 30.16 -7.14
C GLY A 348 25.09 29.79 -5.90
N ALA A 349 25.26 28.57 -5.37
CA ALA A 349 24.70 28.14 -4.09
C ALA A 349 25.73 28.33 -2.95
N GLY A 350 25.27 28.61 -1.73
CA GLY A 350 26.12 28.62 -0.56
C GLY A 350 26.57 27.21 -0.16
N TYR A 351 27.79 27.08 0.35
CA TYR A 351 28.29 25.80 0.86
C TYR A 351 28.63 25.94 2.35
N ILE A 352 28.01 25.08 3.17
CA ILE A 352 28.20 25.04 4.62
C ILE A 352 28.69 23.65 5.00
N LYS A 353 29.82 23.61 5.71
CA LYS A 353 30.36 22.42 6.36
C LYS A 353 30.51 22.66 7.85
N ARG A 354 30.60 21.62 8.64
CA ARG A 354 30.86 21.66 10.07
C ARG A 354 31.99 20.71 10.45
N GLU A 355 32.63 20.98 11.56
CA GLU A 355 33.75 20.14 12.07
C GLU A 355 33.19 18.96 12.90
N GLU A 356 32.14 19.20 13.70
CA GLU A 356 31.52 18.18 14.53
C GLU A 356 30.27 17.61 13.86
N HIS A 357 30.21 16.29 13.68
CA HIS A 357 29.13 15.61 13.00
C HIS A 357 28.06 15.03 13.97
N ASN A 358 27.87 15.66 15.15
CA ASN A 358 26.90 15.25 16.12
C ASN A 358 25.45 15.40 15.59
N HIS A 359 24.55 14.48 15.93
CA HIS A 359 23.13 14.53 15.62
C HIS A 359 22.77 14.52 14.13
N ALA A 360 23.66 14.01 13.28
CA ALA A 360 23.42 13.79 11.84
C ALA A 360 22.69 14.98 11.16
N LYS A 361 21.59 14.77 10.42
CA LYS A 361 20.84 15.79 9.69
C LYS A 361 20.36 16.94 10.59
N ALA A 362 19.78 16.64 11.75
CA ALA A 362 19.29 17.66 12.68
C ALA A 362 20.40 18.59 13.16
N GLY A 363 21.56 18.02 13.53
CA GLY A 363 22.73 18.81 13.91
C GLY A 363 23.30 19.66 12.78
N ASN A 364 23.27 19.16 11.53
CA ASN A 364 23.69 19.89 10.35
C ASN A 364 22.79 21.10 10.07
N ILE A 365 21.48 20.92 10.12
CA ILE A 365 20.50 22.01 9.98
C ILE A 365 20.66 23.04 11.11
N ASN A 366 20.81 22.59 12.36
CA ASN A 366 20.97 23.49 13.51
C ASN A 366 22.25 24.30 13.39
N HIS A 367 23.36 23.72 12.90
CA HIS A 367 24.58 24.47 12.61
C HIS A 367 24.35 25.52 11.52
N ALA A 368 23.69 25.16 10.42
CA ALA A 368 23.36 26.11 9.35
C ALA A 368 22.53 27.29 9.86
N MET A 369 21.60 27.05 10.78
CA MET A 369 20.80 28.11 11.41
C MET A 369 21.63 29.14 12.18
N THR A 370 22.80 28.78 12.69
CA THR A 370 23.68 29.71 13.42
C THR A 370 24.48 30.64 12.50
N VAL A 371 24.67 30.27 11.23
CA VAL A 371 25.49 31.02 10.26
C VAL A 371 24.68 31.68 9.14
N THR A 372 23.34 31.56 9.21
CA THR A 372 22.38 32.14 8.24
C THR A 372 21.32 32.94 8.97
N ASP A 373 20.59 33.81 8.27
CA ASP A 373 19.70 34.82 8.89
C ASP A 373 18.34 34.99 8.20
N GLY A 374 17.98 34.12 7.23
CA GLY A 374 16.66 34.17 6.57
C GLY A 374 15.52 34.04 7.56
N GLU A 375 14.45 34.81 7.37
CA GLU A 375 13.27 34.83 8.24
C GLU A 375 12.55 33.49 8.27
N PHE A 376 12.56 32.79 7.12
CA PHE A 376 12.01 31.45 6.97
C PHE A 376 13.07 30.48 6.48
N ILE A 377 12.91 29.22 6.88
CA ILE A 377 13.77 28.12 6.51
C ILE A 377 12.95 27.10 5.74
N VAL A 378 13.45 26.67 4.59
CA VAL A 378 12.93 25.54 3.82
C VAL A 378 13.90 24.39 3.90
N ILE A 379 13.41 23.19 4.12
CA ILE A 379 14.23 21.99 4.17
C ILE A 379 13.81 21.06 3.03
N PHE A 380 14.77 20.73 2.15
CA PHE A 380 14.63 19.66 1.17
C PHE A 380 15.67 18.59 1.45
N ASP A 381 15.27 17.33 1.50
CA ASP A 381 16.21 16.23 1.37
C ASP A 381 16.97 16.35 0.06
N CYS A 382 18.21 15.89 0.02
CA CYS A 382 19.09 16.08 -1.13
C CYS A 382 18.57 15.49 -2.46
N ASP A 383 17.56 14.62 -2.39
CA ASP A 383 16.88 13.99 -3.52
C ASP A 383 15.43 14.50 -3.73
N HIS A 384 14.96 15.47 -2.95
CA HIS A 384 13.63 16.06 -3.08
C HIS A 384 13.66 17.34 -3.93
N VAL A 385 13.14 17.21 -5.15
CA VAL A 385 13.18 18.23 -6.19
C VAL A 385 11.89 19.07 -6.14
N PRO A 386 11.95 20.36 -5.75
CA PRO A 386 10.79 21.25 -5.74
C PRO A 386 10.39 21.69 -7.15
N SER A 387 9.09 21.92 -7.38
CA SER A 387 8.61 22.71 -8.51
C SER A 387 8.83 24.21 -8.26
N CYS A 388 8.96 25.02 -9.32
CA CYS A 388 9.26 26.44 -9.19
C CYS A 388 8.23 27.22 -8.36
N ASP A 389 7.00 26.75 -8.27
CA ASP A 389 5.90 27.36 -7.51
C ASP A 389 5.81 26.91 -6.04
N PHE A 390 6.82 26.22 -5.50
CA PHE A 390 6.83 25.72 -4.12
C PHE A 390 6.58 26.84 -3.10
N LEU A 391 7.36 27.93 -3.15
CA LEU A 391 7.23 29.07 -2.24
C LEU A 391 5.92 29.83 -2.46
N LEU A 392 5.48 29.98 -3.71
CA LEU A 392 4.18 30.60 -4.02
C LEU A 392 3.00 29.81 -3.43
N SER A 393 3.15 28.50 -3.33
CA SER A 393 2.13 27.61 -2.77
C SER A 393 2.10 27.61 -1.23
N THR A 394 3.24 27.80 -0.57
CA THR A 394 3.38 27.56 0.88
C THR A 394 3.45 28.84 1.71
N MET A 395 4.12 29.87 1.23
CA MET A 395 4.45 31.07 2.02
C MET A 395 3.23 31.94 2.36
N GLY A 396 2.18 31.89 1.55
CA GLY A 396 1.00 32.75 1.76
C GLY A 396 0.36 32.60 3.14
N TRP A 397 0.26 31.37 3.66
CA TRP A 397 -0.26 31.10 5.00
C TRP A 397 0.64 31.58 6.12
N LEU A 398 1.96 31.46 5.96
CA LEU A 398 2.95 31.92 6.93
C LEU A 398 2.96 33.44 7.03
N VAL A 399 2.79 34.14 5.92
CA VAL A 399 2.69 35.60 5.88
C VAL A 399 1.36 36.08 6.48
N LYS A 400 0.24 35.36 6.21
CA LYS A 400 -1.09 35.70 6.71
C LYS A 400 -1.22 35.55 8.21
N ASP A 401 -0.73 34.42 8.77
CA ASP A 401 -0.86 34.11 10.19
C ASP A 401 0.50 33.98 10.87
N PRO A 402 0.86 34.95 11.73
CA PRO A 402 2.14 34.92 12.43
C PRO A 402 2.26 33.79 13.46
N LYS A 403 1.16 33.09 13.82
CA LYS A 403 1.20 31.94 14.72
C LYS A 403 1.56 30.65 14.02
N ILE A 404 1.49 30.59 12.69
CA ILE A 404 1.92 29.41 11.94
C ILE A 404 3.45 29.34 11.94
N ALA A 405 3.98 28.28 12.54
CA ALA A 405 5.41 28.00 12.55
C ALA A 405 5.85 27.07 11.41
N LEU A 406 4.96 26.22 10.95
CA LEU A 406 5.22 25.14 9.99
C LEU A 406 4.13 25.07 8.93
N VAL A 407 4.53 25.03 7.67
CA VAL A 407 3.69 24.61 6.56
C VAL A 407 4.34 23.38 5.91
N GLN A 408 3.63 22.25 5.92
CA GLN A 408 4.03 20.99 5.30
C GLN A 408 3.24 20.77 4.02
N THR A 409 3.88 20.23 2.99
CA THR A 409 3.24 19.70 1.76
C THR A 409 3.39 18.18 1.72
N PRO A 410 2.64 17.46 0.86
CA PRO A 410 2.81 16.01 0.70
C PRO A 410 4.26 15.61 0.47
N HIS A 411 4.70 14.58 1.18
CA HIS A 411 6.00 13.96 0.96
C HIS A 411 5.88 12.95 -0.18
N HIS A 412 5.95 13.44 -1.40
CA HIS A 412 5.71 12.69 -2.63
C HIS A 412 7.00 12.05 -3.17
N PHE A 413 6.85 10.93 -3.91
CA PHE A 413 7.98 10.21 -4.54
C PHE A 413 7.69 9.97 -6.02
N TYR A 414 8.65 10.27 -6.90
CA TYR A 414 8.52 10.09 -8.33
C TYR A 414 9.08 8.75 -8.84
N SER A 415 9.90 8.08 -8.04
CA SER A 415 10.34 6.72 -8.33
C SER A 415 9.47 5.68 -7.63
N PRO A 416 9.24 4.49 -8.24
CA PRO A 416 8.45 3.45 -7.61
C PRO A 416 9.14 2.91 -6.37
N ASP A 417 8.35 2.65 -5.33
CA ASP A 417 8.84 1.97 -4.15
C ASP A 417 8.95 0.44 -4.37
N PRO A 418 9.62 -0.32 -3.47
CA PRO A 418 9.75 -1.76 -3.63
C PRO A 418 8.42 -2.51 -3.67
N PHE A 419 7.36 -2.02 -3.04
CA PHE A 419 6.05 -2.64 -3.10
C PHE A 419 5.43 -2.49 -4.48
N GLU A 420 5.45 -1.27 -5.01
CA GLU A 420 4.94 -0.96 -6.36
C GLU A 420 5.70 -1.76 -7.42
N LYS A 421 7.03 -1.69 -7.37
CA LYS A 421 7.92 -2.34 -8.33
C LYS A 421 7.82 -3.87 -8.27
N ASN A 422 7.99 -4.47 -7.10
CA ASN A 422 8.13 -5.91 -6.94
C ASN A 422 6.79 -6.67 -7.03
N MET A 423 5.67 -6.03 -6.72
CA MET A 423 4.33 -6.60 -6.94
C MET A 423 3.75 -6.26 -8.31
N HIS A 424 4.46 -5.55 -9.17
CA HIS A 424 3.99 -5.09 -10.48
C HIS A 424 2.66 -4.33 -10.38
N LEU A 425 2.56 -3.42 -9.42
CA LEU A 425 1.35 -2.62 -9.25
C LEU A 425 1.24 -1.53 -10.31
N ASP A 426 -0.01 -1.18 -10.65
CA ASP A 426 -0.26 -0.02 -11.50
C ASP A 426 0.15 1.25 -10.74
N ARG A 427 0.99 2.09 -11.34
CA ARG A 427 1.45 3.39 -10.78
C ARG A 427 0.32 4.34 -10.39
N ARG A 428 -0.89 4.11 -10.90
CA ARG A 428 -2.08 4.88 -10.50
C ARG A 428 -2.64 4.45 -9.15
N LEU A 429 -2.24 3.28 -8.63
CA LEU A 429 -2.64 2.85 -7.29
C LEU A 429 -1.92 3.70 -6.22
N PRO A 430 -2.60 4.00 -5.10
CA PRO A 430 -1.94 4.73 -4.02
C PRO A 430 -0.79 3.90 -3.45
N ILE A 431 0.36 4.54 -3.33
CA ILE A 431 1.56 3.96 -2.74
C ILE A 431 1.40 3.79 -1.21
N GLU A 432 2.29 3.01 -0.60
CA GLU A 432 2.24 2.73 0.86
C GLU A 432 2.25 4.02 1.69
N ASN A 433 2.99 5.03 1.27
CA ASN A 433 3.16 6.30 1.97
C ASN A 433 1.96 7.27 1.83
N SER A 434 1.13 7.14 0.78
CA SER A 434 0.08 8.11 0.45
C SER A 434 -0.94 8.29 1.57
N LEU A 435 -1.25 7.22 2.31
CA LEU A 435 -2.22 7.30 3.40
C LEU A 435 -1.77 8.30 4.48
N PHE A 436 -0.50 8.24 4.90
CA PHE A 436 0.00 9.12 5.95
C PHE A 436 0.33 10.52 5.42
N HIS A 437 1.13 10.62 4.37
CA HIS A 437 1.68 11.88 3.90
C HIS A 437 0.65 12.79 3.21
N ASP A 438 -0.41 12.20 2.66
CA ASP A 438 -1.46 12.96 1.99
C ASP A 438 -2.69 13.08 2.90
N PHE A 439 -3.36 11.96 3.21
CA PHE A 439 -4.68 11.97 3.84
C PHE A 439 -4.66 12.22 5.36
N ILE A 440 -3.80 11.52 6.11
CA ILE A 440 -3.72 11.67 7.58
C ILE A 440 -3.25 13.09 7.94
N GLN A 441 -2.32 13.67 7.18
CA GLN A 441 -1.84 15.03 7.40
C GLN A 441 -2.94 16.09 7.21
N LYS A 442 -3.89 15.89 6.28
CA LYS A 442 -5.10 16.73 6.17
C LYS A 442 -5.97 16.67 7.43
N GLY A 443 -6.12 15.47 7.98
CA GLY A 443 -6.80 15.28 9.26
C GLY A 443 -6.07 15.98 10.40
N ASN A 444 -4.76 15.83 10.46
CA ASN A 444 -3.92 16.51 11.45
C ASN A 444 -4.04 18.05 11.37
N ASP A 445 -4.12 18.62 10.17
CA ASP A 445 -4.29 20.06 9.97
C ASP A 445 -5.57 20.59 10.65
N THR A 446 -6.66 19.85 10.58
CA THR A 446 -7.91 20.18 11.28
C THR A 446 -7.70 20.38 12.77
N TRP A 447 -6.87 19.56 13.37
CA TRP A 447 -6.59 19.55 14.80
C TRP A 447 -5.35 20.39 15.18
N ASN A 448 -4.77 21.12 14.24
CA ASN A 448 -3.51 21.87 14.42
C ASN A 448 -2.38 20.96 14.93
N ALA A 449 -2.24 19.78 14.32
CA ALA A 449 -1.29 18.73 14.66
C ALA A 449 -0.52 18.22 13.42
N THR A 450 -0.44 19.02 12.36
CA THR A 450 0.37 18.71 11.18
C THR A 450 1.82 18.48 11.58
N MET A 451 2.38 17.36 11.12
CA MET A 451 3.75 16.98 11.46
C MET A 451 4.70 17.36 10.33
N PHE A 452 5.88 17.81 10.69
CA PHE A 452 7.01 17.90 9.79
C PHE A 452 7.46 16.48 9.40
N CYS A 453 7.68 16.24 8.12
CA CYS A 453 8.04 14.93 7.58
C CYS A 453 9.49 14.86 7.08
N GLY A 454 10.35 15.75 7.56
CA GLY A 454 11.77 15.79 7.24
C GLY A 454 12.12 16.60 6.00
N SER A 455 11.22 16.76 5.05
CA SER A 455 11.43 17.48 3.78
C SER A 455 10.16 18.19 3.31
N SER A 456 10.26 19.01 2.28
CA SER A 456 9.13 19.70 1.62
C SER A 456 8.30 20.56 2.58
N ALA A 457 8.97 21.24 3.49
CA ALA A 457 8.35 22.07 4.52
C ALA A 457 9.01 23.45 4.62
N VAL A 458 8.18 24.44 4.98
CA VAL A 458 8.62 25.79 5.30
C VAL A 458 8.40 26.05 6.78
N MET A 459 9.42 26.55 7.47
CA MET A 459 9.38 26.82 8.89
C MET A 459 9.77 28.26 9.20
N ARG A 460 9.14 28.84 10.21
CA ARG A 460 9.48 30.13 10.75
C ARG A 460 10.71 30.01 11.66
N ARG A 461 11.82 30.71 11.33
CA ARG A 461 13.05 30.67 12.11
C ARG A 461 12.84 31.06 13.57
N ALA A 462 12.06 32.09 13.86
CA ALA A 462 11.76 32.52 15.22
C ALA A 462 11.14 31.41 16.07
N ALA A 463 10.22 30.64 15.49
CA ALA A 463 9.58 29.49 16.16
C ALA A 463 10.58 28.35 16.44
N LEU A 464 11.47 28.07 15.47
CA LEU A 464 12.52 27.05 15.65
C LEU A 464 13.51 27.49 16.75
N ASN A 465 13.92 28.76 16.77
CA ASN A 465 14.82 29.29 17.80
C ASN A 465 14.21 29.14 19.20
N GLU A 466 12.90 29.37 19.36
CA GLU A 466 12.19 29.22 20.64
C GLU A 466 12.23 27.78 21.19
N VAL A 467 12.23 26.78 20.34
CA VAL A 467 12.28 25.37 20.73
C VAL A 467 13.68 24.76 20.74
N GLY A 468 14.71 25.57 20.42
CA GLY A 468 16.12 25.17 20.42
C GLY A 468 16.55 24.52 19.10
N GLY A 469 15.89 24.85 17.98
CA GLY A 469 16.18 24.31 16.65
C GLY A 469 15.41 23.01 16.36
N ILE A 470 15.91 22.25 15.39
CA ILE A 470 15.45 20.90 15.09
C ILE A 470 15.79 19.97 16.25
N ALA A 471 14.86 19.15 16.69
CA ALA A 471 15.02 18.21 17.81
C ALA A 471 16.16 17.22 17.55
N VAL A 472 16.97 16.95 18.55
CA VAL A 472 18.15 16.06 18.44
C VAL A 472 18.07 14.83 19.34
N GLU A 473 17.02 14.74 20.16
CA GLU A 473 16.85 13.73 21.20
C GLU A 473 16.34 12.38 20.66
N THR A 474 15.76 12.39 19.45
CA THR A 474 15.17 11.20 18.83
C THR A 474 15.60 11.07 17.38
N VAL A 475 15.52 9.86 16.84
CA VAL A 475 15.91 9.60 15.44
C VAL A 475 14.82 9.99 14.41
N THR A 476 13.66 10.46 14.85
CA THR A 476 12.63 11.16 14.05
C THR A 476 12.54 12.60 14.54
N GLU A 477 13.59 13.34 14.26
CA GLU A 477 13.76 14.74 14.64
C GLU A 477 12.63 15.64 14.13
N ASP A 478 12.07 15.29 12.99
CA ASP A 478 11.01 15.98 12.29
C ASP A 478 9.68 15.97 13.09
N ALA A 479 9.15 14.78 13.37
CA ALA A 479 7.92 14.63 14.16
C ALA A 479 8.10 15.20 15.58
N HIS A 480 9.28 15.03 16.18
CA HIS A 480 9.57 15.56 17.51
C HIS A 480 9.64 17.11 17.52
N THR A 481 10.24 17.73 16.49
CA THR A 481 10.24 19.19 16.34
C THR A 481 8.82 19.74 16.26
N SER A 482 7.93 19.07 15.49
CA SER A 482 6.51 19.47 15.40
C SER A 482 5.81 19.42 16.77
N LEU A 483 6.05 18.35 17.54
CA LEU A 483 5.50 18.19 18.87
C LEU A 483 5.98 19.32 19.79
N LYS A 484 7.29 19.68 19.77
CA LYS A 484 7.86 20.79 20.56
C LYS A 484 7.25 22.14 20.17
N LEU A 485 7.08 22.42 18.87
CA LEU A 485 6.44 23.65 18.37
C LEU A 485 5.00 23.77 18.88
N ASN A 486 4.21 22.69 18.74
CA ASN A 486 2.83 22.67 19.22
C ASN A 486 2.74 22.83 20.76
N ARG A 487 3.69 22.26 21.53
CA ARG A 487 3.77 22.47 23.00
C ARG A 487 4.02 23.92 23.40
N ARG A 488 4.68 24.72 22.55
CA ARG A 488 4.89 26.17 22.74
C ARG A 488 3.73 27.01 22.24
N GLY A 489 2.66 26.36 21.72
CA GLY A 489 1.45 27.03 21.22
C GLY A 489 1.55 27.53 19.78
N TRP A 490 2.61 27.15 19.06
CA TRP A 490 2.69 27.41 17.64
C TRP A 490 1.72 26.55 16.86
N SER A 491 1.22 27.10 15.77
CA SER A 491 0.34 26.40 14.83
C SER A 491 1.10 25.79 13.68
N SER A 492 0.54 24.74 13.10
CA SER A 492 1.01 24.09 11.88
C SER A 492 -0.09 24.06 10.82
N ALA A 493 0.29 23.95 9.54
CA ALA A 493 -0.66 23.88 8.45
C ALA A 493 -0.19 22.83 7.40
N PHE A 494 -1.16 22.19 6.75
CA PHE A 494 -0.91 21.26 5.65
C PHE A 494 -1.58 21.76 4.36
N ILE A 495 -0.83 21.78 3.27
CA ILE A 495 -1.33 22.13 1.95
C ILE A 495 -1.31 20.88 1.09
N ASP A 496 -2.50 20.37 0.73
CA ASP A 496 -2.65 19.17 -0.09
C ASP A 496 -2.35 19.46 -1.57
N ARG A 497 -1.09 19.74 -1.82
CA ARG A 497 -0.55 19.90 -3.15
C ARG A 497 0.91 19.44 -3.15
N ALA A 498 1.22 18.38 -3.86
CA ALA A 498 2.60 17.99 -4.05
C ALA A 498 3.30 19.05 -4.92
N VAL A 499 4.29 19.71 -4.32
CA VAL A 499 5.12 20.76 -4.95
C VAL A 499 6.60 20.44 -4.82
N ALA A 500 6.93 19.26 -4.33
CA ALA A 500 8.26 18.66 -4.34
C ALA A 500 8.11 17.14 -4.40
N SER A 501 9.06 16.44 -4.98
CA SER A 501 9.07 15.00 -5.09
C SER A 501 10.47 14.42 -4.98
N GLY A 502 10.60 13.28 -4.31
CA GLY A 502 11.89 12.66 -4.03
C GLY A 502 12.04 11.27 -4.63
N LEU A 503 13.19 10.65 -4.35
CA LEU A 503 13.44 9.25 -4.65
C LEU A 503 12.92 8.36 -3.54
N SER A 504 12.18 7.33 -3.89
CA SER A 504 11.84 6.22 -2.99
C SER A 504 13.06 5.35 -2.72
N THR A 505 12.96 4.45 -1.77
CA THR A 505 13.98 3.40 -1.55
C THR A 505 13.93 2.38 -2.69
N GLU A 506 15.08 1.91 -3.15
CA GLU A 506 15.19 1.05 -4.34
C GLU A 506 15.00 -0.42 -4.02
N THR A 507 15.43 -0.84 -2.82
CA THR A 507 15.33 -2.24 -2.36
C THR A 507 14.43 -2.36 -1.15
N LEU A 508 13.83 -3.53 -0.98
CA LEU A 508 13.02 -3.84 0.19
C LEU A 508 13.83 -3.76 1.50
N SER A 509 15.10 -4.16 1.45
CA SER A 509 16.01 -4.06 2.60
C SER A 509 16.20 -2.60 3.06
N ALA A 510 16.45 -1.68 2.11
CA ALA A 510 16.56 -0.25 2.41
C ALA A 510 15.23 0.33 2.93
N HIS A 511 14.11 -0.11 2.36
CA HIS A 511 12.77 0.29 2.80
C HIS A 511 12.49 -0.15 4.24
N ILE A 512 12.74 -1.42 4.57
CA ILE A 512 12.60 -1.94 5.94
C ILE A 512 13.50 -1.18 6.91
N GLY A 513 14.75 -0.90 6.53
CA GLY A 513 15.69 -0.10 7.34
C GLY A 513 15.15 1.29 7.64
N GLN A 514 14.53 1.95 6.66
CA GLN A 514 13.88 3.26 6.84
C GLN A 514 12.69 3.16 7.81
N ARG A 515 11.83 2.14 7.66
CA ARG A 515 10.67 1.92 8.56
C ARG A 515 11.08 1.57 9.98
N ILE A 516 12.14 0.79 10.18
CA ILE A 516 12.73 0.53 11.50
C ILE A 516 13.14 1.83 12.17
N ARG A 517 13.80 2.74 11.45
CA ARG A 517 14.22 4.03 11.96
C ARG A 517 13.01 4.86 12.41
N TRP A 518 11.97 4.97 11.57
CA TRP A 518 10.77 5.71 11.89
C TRP A 518 10.03 5.11 13.09
N ALA A 519 9.81 3.80 13.09
CA ALA A 519 9.15 3.11 14.18
C ALA A 519 9.88 3.33 15.51
N ARG A 520 11.20 3.18 15.53
CA ARG A 520 12.02 3.42 16.70
C ARG A 520 11.93 4.86 17.18
N GLY A 521 12.06 5.84 16.28
CA GLY A 521 12.02 7.26 16.62
C GLY A 521 10.66 7.68 17.19
N MET A 522 9.55 7.22 16.61
CA MET A 522 8.21 7.50 17.13
C MET A 522 8.00 6.92 18.53
N ILE A 523 8.53 5.74 18.81
CA ILE A 523 8.48 5.16 20.15
C ILE A 523 9.45 5.85 21.11
N GLN A 524 10.59 6.35 20.64
CA GLN A 524 11.47 7.21 21.45
C GLN A 524 10.74 8.50 21.89
N ILE A 525 10.04 9.17 20.97
CA ILE A 525 9.23 10.36 21.32
C ILE A 525 8.18 9.97 22.36
N PHE A 526 7.45 8.85 22.18
CA PHE A 526 6.48 8.38 23.16
C PHE A 526 7.06 8.19 24.55
N ARG A 527 8.32 7.78 24.67
CA ARG A 527 9.00 7.54 25.94
C ARG A 527 9.61 8.83 26.54
N LEU A 528 10.17 9.69 25.69
CA LEU A 528 10.94 10.86 26.15
C LEU A 528 10.09 12.13 26.26
N ASP A 529 9.12 12.31 25.35
CA ASP A 529 8.21 13.45 25.30
C ASP A 529 6.77 13.00 25.01
N ASN A 530 6.19 12.25 25.95
CA ASN A 530 4.88 11.61 25.76
C ASN A 530 3.78 12.66 25.48
N PRO A 531 3.08 12.55 24.32
CA PRO A 531 2.06 13.54 23.96
C PRO A 531 0.83 13.51 24.87
N LEU A 532 0.51 12.37 25.52
CA LEU A 532 -0.65 12.26 26.41
C LEU A 532 -0.47 13.07 27.71
N PHE A 533 0.78 13.33 28.09
CA PHE A 533 1.11 14.03 29.34
C PHE A 533 1.82 15.37 29.04
N GLY A 534 2.08 16.12 30.09
CA GLY A 534 2.75 17.41 29.98
C GLY A 534 1.81 18.55 29.57
N ARG A 535 2.35 19.78 29.55
CA ARG A 535 1.61 21.02 29.24
C ARG A 535 1.77 21.39 27.75
N GLY A 536 0.92 22.29 27.27
CA GLY A 536 1.04 22.98 25.98
C GLY A 536 0.24 22.36 24.84
N LEU A 537 -0.16 21.07 24.90
CA LEU A 537 -0.99 20.44 23.86
C LEU A 537 -2.47 20.44 24.21
N THR A 538 -3.31 20.69 23.24
CA THR A 538 -4.76 20.45 23.32
C THR A 538 -5.08 18.96 23.27
N LEU A 539 -6.26 18.52 23.74
CA LEU A 539 -6.64 17.11 23.69
C LEU A 539 -6.63 16.53 22.25
N PRO A 540 -7.16 17.20 21.22
CA PRO A 540 -7.05 16.72 19.85
C PRO A 540 -5.61 16.50 19.40
N GLN A 541 -4.72 17.43 19.66
CA GLN A 541 -3.29 17.30 19.33
C GLN A 541 -2.66 16.07 20.00
N ARG A 542 -2.97 15.86 21.30
CA ARG A 542 -2.51 14.67 22.04
C ARG A 542 -2.92 13.38 21.36
N LEU A 543 -4.18 13.29 20.94
CA LEU A 543 -4.72 12.10 20.29
C LEU A 543 -4.10 11.87 18.90
N CYS A 544 -3.89 12.94 18.11
CA CYS A 544 -3.24 12.84 16.79
C CYS A 544 -1.80 12.34 16.91
N PHE A 545 -0.98 12.96 17.77
CA PHE A 545 0.39 12.52 18.00
C PHE A 545 0.45 11.10 18.58
N PHE A 546 -0.42 10.79 19.53
CA PHE A 546 -0.49 9.46 20.11
C PHE A 546 -0.84 8.38 19.07
N ASN A 547 -1.83 8.65 18.20
CA ASN A 547 -2.19 7.71 17.13
C ASN A 547 -1.02 7.44 16.17
N ALA A 548 -0.28 8.49 15.78
CA ALA A 548 0.90 8.35 14.93
C ALA A 548 1.99 7.46 15.58
N MET A 549 2.18 7.57 16.89
CA MET A 549 3.11 6.71 17.63
C MET A 549 2.58 5.29 17.82
N LEU A 550 1.29 5.16 18.18
CA LEU A 550 0.63 3.87 18.40
C LEU A 550 0.65 3.01 17.13
N HIS A 551 0.52 3.63 15.95
CA HIS A 551 0.57 2.93 14.66
C HIS A 551 1.81 2.04 14.53
N PHE A 552 2.98 2.47 14.98
CA PHE A 552 4.23 1.70 14.87
C PHE A 552 4.32 0.48 15.81
N LEU A 553 3.36 0.28 16.70
CA LEU A 553 3.27 -0.91 17.54
C LEU A 553 2.48 -2.07 16.90
N HIS A 554 2.11 -1.96 15.62
CA HIS A 554 1.32 -3.00 14.92
C HIS A 554 2.06 -4.34 14.74
N GLY A 555 3.38 -4.38 14.93
CA GLY A 555 4.19 -5.58 14.68
C GLY A 555 3.70 -6.80 15.46
N LEU A 556 3.54 -6.69 16.78
CA LEU A 556 3.07 -7.80 17.62
C LEU A 556 1.61 -8.20 17.33
N PRO A 557 0.62 -7.29 17.30
CA PRO A 557 -0.74 -7.63 16.93
C PRO A 557 -0.84 -8.33 15.57
N ARG A 558 -0.08 -7.86 14.57
CA ARG A 558 -0.08 -8.48 13.24
C ARG A 558 0.41 -9.91 13.24
N LEU A 559 1.51 -10.20 13.97
CA LEU A 559 2.02 -11.56 14.13
C LEU A 559 1.03 -12.45 14.87
N ILE A 560 0.35 -11.93 15.91
CA ILE A 560 -0.71 -12.68 16.61
C ILE A 560 -1.82 -13.08 15.64
N PHE A 561 -2.30 -12.19 14.79
CA PHE A 561 -3.33 -12.51 13.79
C PHE A 561 -2.89 -13.58 12.80
N LEU A 562 -1.62 -13.59 12.39
CA LEU A 562 -1.08 -14.59 11.44
C LEU A 562 -0.97 -15.99 12.03
N VAL A 563 -0.84 -16.11 13.35
CA VAL A 563 -0.76 -17.40 14.05
C VAL A 563 -2.05 -17.79 14.76
N ALA A 564 -3.04 -16.89 14.85
CA ALA A 564 -4.28 -17.10 15.61
C ALA A 564 -5.01 -18.42 15.34
N PRO A 565 -5.15 -18.94 14.09
CA PRO A 565 -5.82 -20.21 13.85
C PRO A 565 -5.01 -21.46 14.27
N LEU A 566 -3.68 -21.31 14.47
CA LEU A 566 -2.79 -22.44 14.65
C LEU A 566 -2.95 -23.19 16.00
N PRO A 567 -3.18 -22.53 17.16
CA PRO A 567 -3.43 -23.20 18.41
C PRO A 567 -4.59 -24.20 18.36
N TYR A 568 -5.69 -23.85 17.67
CA TYR A 568 -6.78 -24.79 17.43
C TYR A 568 -6.35 -25.95 16.53
N MET A 569 -5.58 -25.67 15.47
CA MET A 569 -5.14 -26.74 14.56
C MET A 569 -4.21 -27.75 15.24
N PHE A 570 -3.25 -27.26 16.05
CA PHE A 570 -2.20 -28.09 16.64
C PHE A 570 -2.59 -28.76 17.97
N ALA A 571 -3.42 -28.09 18.78
CA ALA A 571 -3.66 -28.50 20.16
C ALA A 571 -5.12 -28.39 20.62
N ASP A 572 -6.07 -28.19 19.71
CA ASP A 572 -7.49 -27.99 20.01
C ASP A 572 -7.78 -26.86 21.03
N ILE A 573 -6.93 -25.82 21.03
CA ILE A 573 -7.06 -24.66 21.90
C ILE A 573 -8.08 -23.70 21.30
N TYR A 574 -9.18 -23.43 22.00
CA TYR A 574 -10.23 -22.50 21.58
C TYR A 574 -9.88 -21.07 22.04
N ILE A 575 -9.29 -20.27 21.15
CA ILE A 575 -8.91 -18.89 21.43
C ILE A 575 -10.13 -17.99 21.64
N ILE A 576 -11.25 -18.31 20.96
CA ILE A 576 -12.54 -17.67 21.14
C ILE A 576 -13.50 -18.75 21.63
N TYR A 577 -13.83 -18.71 22.91
CA TYR A 577 -14.72 -19.70 23.52
C TYR A 577 -16.18 -19.33 23.22
N ALA A 578 -16.65 -19.69 22.04
CA ALA A 578 -18.00 -19.40 21.59
C ALA A 578 -18.41 -20.34 20.45
N THR A 579 -19.73 -20.49 20.24
CA THR A 579 -20.25 -21.22 19.09
C THR A 579 -19.84 -20.51 17.79
N ALA A 580 -19.55 -21.28 16.75
CA ALA A 580 -19.21 -20.74 15.43
C ALA A 580 -20.28 -19.77 14.89
N ALA A 581 -21.58 -20.04 15.14
CA ALA A 581 -22.67 -19.15 14.78
C ALA A 581 -22.57 -17.78 15.46
N SER A 582 -22.19 -17.76 16.73
CA SER A 582 -21.93 -16.50 17.46
C SER A 582 -20.71 -15.79 16.90
N ILE A 583 -19.64 -16.52 16.61
CA ILE A 583 -18.43 -15.94 15.97
C ILE A 583 -18.82 -15.25 14.64
N PHE A 584 -19.55 -15.91 13.77
CA PHE A 584 -20.04 -15.31 12.53
C PHE A 584 -20.92 -14.08 12.77
N ALA A 585 -21.83 -14.15 13.75
CA ALA A 585 -22.73 -13.04 14.04
C ALA A 585 -22.04 -11.79 14.62
N TYR A 586 -20.85 -11.92 15.22
CA TYR A 586 -20.13 -10.78 15.79
C TYR A 586 -18.93 -10.34 14.96
N VAL A 587 -18.10 -11.29 14.47
CA VAL A 587 -16.84 -11.01 13.75
C VAL A 587 -17.11 -10.46 12.35
N ILE A 588 -17.97 -11.11 11.56
CA ILE A 588 -18.19 -10.72 10.16
C ILE A 588 -18.75 -9.30 10.05
N PRO A 589 -19.79 -8.89 10.80
CA PRO A 589 -20.28 -7.52 10.76
C PRO A 589 -19.22 -6.49 11.18
N HIS A 590 -18.44 -6.76 12.23
CA HIS A 590 -17.32 -5.91 12.63
C HIS A 590 -16.34 -5.70 11.47
N MET A 591 -15.88 -6.80 10.85
CA MET A 591 -14.94 -6.74 9.72
C MET A 591 -15.52 -5.98 8.52
N VAL A 592 -16.78 -6.26 8.16
CA VAL A 592 -17.43 -5.61 7.01
C VAL A 592 -17.63 -4.13 7.27
N HIS A 593 -18.14 -3.74 8.45
CA HIS A 593 -18.37 -2.33 8.78
C HIS A 593 -17.05 -1.54 8.82
N SER A 594 -16.01 -2.08 9.44
CA SER A 594 -14.70 -1.42 9.47
C SER A 594 -14.07 -1.31 8.08
N ALA A 595 -14.15 -2.36 7.26
CA ALA A 595 -13.63 -2.37 5.90
C ALA A 595 -14.34 -1.36 5.00
N VAL A 596 -15.68 -1.35 4.98
CA VAL A 596 -16.47 -0.41 4.17
C VAL A 596 -16.25 1.03 4.62
N THR A 597 -16.26 1.28 5.94
CA THR A 597 -16.04 2.63 6.48
C THR A 597 -14.64 3.13 6.12
N ASN A 598 -13.59 2.31 6.28
CA ASN A 598 -12.23 2.66 5.90
C ASN A 598 -12.11 2.89 4.39
N GLN A 599 -12.74 2.06 3.55
CA GLN A 599 -12.74 2.24 2.11
C GLN A 599 -13.40 3.56 1.70
N MET A 600 -14.55 3.91 2.29
CA MET A 600 -15.24 5.17 2.00
C MET A 600 -14.44 6.39 2.46
N LEU A 601 -13.76 6.28 3.59
CA LEU A 601 -12.96 7.34 4.18
C LEU A 601 -11.65 7.58 3.42
N GLN A 602 -10.95 6.50 3.10
CA GLN A 602 -9.58 6.52 2.55
C GLN A 602 -9.55 6.31 1.03
N ARG A 603 -10.69 6.53 0.37
CA ARG A 603 -10.83 6.37 -1.07
C ARG A 603 -9.79 7.21 -1.82
N GLY A 604 -9.05 6.56 -2.75
CA GLY A 604 -7.96 7.18 -3.50
C GLY A 604 -6.62 7.24 -2.77
N TYR A 605 -6.57 6.95 -1.45
CA TYR A 605 -5.34 6.95 -0.65
C TYR A 605 -4.95 5.57 -0.10
N ARG A 606 -5.84 4.61 -0.21
CA ARG A 606 -5.61 3.22 0.23
C ARG A 606 -6.31 2.23 -0.69
N TYR A 607 -5.60 1.16 -1.05
CA TYR A 607 -6.17 0.06 -1.82
C TYR A 607 -6.50 -1.12 -0.89
N PRO A 608 -7.68 -1.77 -1.08
CA PRO A 608 -8.10 -2.90 -0.24
C PRO A 608 -7.06 -4.01 -0.19
N PHE A 609 -6.84 -4.59 0.98
CA PHE A 609 -5.91 -5.69 1.28
C PHE A 609 -4.41 -5.38 1.16
N LEU A 610 -3.94 -4.44 0.33
CA LEU A 610 -2.51 -4.15 0.17
C LEU A 610 -1.87 -3.66 1.47
N SER A 611 -2.58 -2.83 2.26
CA SER A 611 -2.07 -2.42 3.57
C SER A 611 -1.79 -3.59 4.51
N GLY A 612 -2.58 -4.68 4.41
CA GLY A 612 -2.30 -5.91 5.14
C GLY A 612 -0.98 -6.58 4.73
N VAL A 613 -0.58 -6.46 3.46
CA VAL A 613 0.73 -6.92 2.97
C VAL A 613 1.84 -6.03 3.52
N TYR A 614 1.66 -4.69 3.44
CA TYR A 614 2.66 -3.72 3.95
C TYR A 614 2.92 -3.92 5.44
N GLU A 615 1.86 -4.00 6.25
CA GLU A 615 1.98 -4.25 7.69
C GLU A 615 2.61 -5.62 7.98
N THR A 616 2.30 -6.66 7.22
CA THR A 616 2.84 -8.00 7.43
C THR A 616 4.34 -8.02 7.20
N ILE A 617 4.82 -7.45 6.08
CA ILE A 617 6.25 -7.49 5.76
C ILE A 617 7.10 -6.64 6.71
N LEU A 618 6.49 -5.66 7.38
CA LEU A 618 7.17 -4.84 8.37
C LEU A 618 7.10 -5.43 9.78
N SER A 619 6.07 -6.23 10.09
CA SER A 619 5.71 -6.64 11.44
C SER A 619 6.84 -7.26 12.25
N TRP A 620 7.57 -8.21 11.66
CA TRP A 620 8.70 -8.86 12.30
C TRP A 620 9.85 -7.90 12.58
N TYR A 621 10.16 -7.05 11.60
CA TYR A 621 11.34 -6.18 11.63
C TYR A 621 11.17 -4.98 12.54
N ILE A 622 9.96 -4.46 12.71
CA ILE A 622 9.71 -3.33 13.62
C ILE A 622 9.45 -3.79 15.06
N LEU A 623 9.06 -5.05 15.30
CA LEU A 623 8.72 -5.56 16.64
C LEU A 623 9.88 -5.39 17.62
N ILE A 624 11.08 -5.86 17.26
CA ILE A 624 12.24 -5.81 18.15
C ILE A 624 12.69 -4.35 18.39
N PRO A 625 12.90 -3.50 17.37
CA PRO A 625 13.30 -2.11 17.59
C PRO A 625 12.31 -1.28 18.39
N THR A 626 11.00 -1.49 18.20
CA THR A 626 9.98 -0.79 18.99
C THR A 626 9.94 -1.26 20.43
N THR A 627 10.06 -2.56 20.66
CA THR A 627 10.15 -3.13 22.03
C THR A 627 11.39 -2.61 22.76
N VAL A 628 12.54 -2.60 22.08
CA VAL A 628 13.78 -2.04 22.67
C VAL A 628 13.61 -0.55 22.96
N ALA A 629 13.03 0.23 22.06
CA ALA A 629 12.80 1.66 22.29
C ALA A 629 11.81 1.93 23.44
N LEU A 630 10.82 1.05 23.65
CA LEU A 630 9.91 1.13 24.80
C LEU A 630 10.63 0.91 26.14
N ILE A 631 11.60 0.01 26.17
CA ILE A 631 12.33 -0.34 27.41
C ILE A 631 13.51 0.61 27.62
N ALA A 632 14.33 0.83 26.58
CA ALA A 632 15.57 1.59 26.59
C ALA A 632 15.66 2.56 25.40
N PRO A 633 15.01 3.74 25.46
CA PRO A 633 14.89 4.66 24.33
C PRO A 633 16.22 5.22 23.83
N HIS A 634 17.27 5.20 24.66
CA HIS A 634 18.61 5.72 24.30
C HIS A 634 19.49 4.71 23.56
N VAL A 635 19.08 3.44 23.49
CA VAL A 635 19.86 2.38 22.85
C VAL A 635 19.64 2.36 21.34
N GLY A 636 20.74 2.22 20.57
CA GLY A 636 20.76 1.97 19.13
C GLY A 636 21.46 3.05 18.31
N LYS A 637 21.98 2.64 17.14
CA LYS A 637 22.70 3.53 16.20
C LYS A 637 21.74 4.09 15.14
N PHE A 638 22.06 5.28 14.65
CA PHE A 638 21.44 5.87 13.48
C PHE A 638 22.10 5.31 12.22
N ASN A 639 21.28 4.73 11.32
CA ASN A 639 21.74 4.26 10.02
C ASN A 639 21.11 5.11 8.91
N VAL A 640 21.94 5.65 8.02
CA VAL A 640 21.48 6.39 6.84
C VAL A 640 20.96 5.40 5.78
N THR A 641 19.87 5.74 5.11
CA THR A 641 19.33 4.94 4.01
C THR A 641 20.11 5.27 2.73
N ALA A 642 20.73 4.27 2.10
CA ALA A 642 21.38 4.43 0.80
C ALA A 642 20.32 4.71 -0.30
N LYS A 643 20.70 5.54 -1.29
CA LYS A 643 19.87 5.89 -2.46
C LYS A 643 20.75 5.91 -3.72
N GLY A 644 20.19 5.70 -4.90
CA GLY A 644 20.89 5.76 -6.20
C GLY A 644 21.57 4.44 -6.59
N GLY A 645 21.04 3.30 -6.18
CA GLY A 645 21.53 1.96 -6.55
C GLY A 645 20.90 1.39 -7.84
N THR A 646 21.56 0.43 -8.46
CA THR A 646 21.03 -0.38 -9.57
C THR A 646 20.87 -1.84 -9.13
N ILE A 647 19.92 -2.54 -9.72
CA ILE A 647 19.67 -3.96 -9.50
C ILE A 647 19.83 -4.65 -10.86
N ASP A 648 21.00 -5.30 -11.07
CA ASP A 648 21.35 -5.89 -12.37
C ASP A 648 20.62 -7.20 -12.66
N LYS A 649 20.16 -7.91 -11.62
CA LYS A 649 19.51 -9.21 -11.76
C LYS A 649 18.35 -9.35 -10.79
N LYS A 650 17.29 -9.95 -11.26
CA LYS A 650 16.17 -10.36 -10.43
C LYS A 650 16.61 -11.42 -9.42
N TYR A 651 16.29 -11.23 -8.13
CA TYR A 651 16.60 -12.19 -7.07
C TYR A 651 15.55 -12.15 -5.96
N LEU A 652 15.42 -13.26 -5.22
CA LEU A 652 14.64 -13.30 -4.00
C LEU A 652 15.54 -12.99 -2.80
N ASP A 653 15.18 -12.00 -2.00
CA ASP A 653 15.88 -11.71 -0.75
C ASP A 653 15.50 -12.75 0.31
N TRP A 654 16.33 -13.80 0.41
CA TRP A 654 16.14 -14.88 1.37
C TRP A 654 16.25 -14.44 2.82
N ASP A 655 17.10 -13.46 3.13
CA ASP A 655 17.30 -13.01 4.51
C ASP A 655 16.06 -12.30 5.04
N ILE A 656 15.46 -11.46 4.23
CA ILE A 656 14.18 -10.81 4.54
C ILE A 656 13.04 -11.84 4.56
N SER A 657 13.11 -12.88 3.74
CA SER A 657 12.01 -13.86 3.61
C SER A 657 11.93 -14.86 4.78
N LYS A 658 13.02 -15.10 5.52
CA LYS A 658 13.09 -16.15 6.56
C LYS A 658 11.92 -16.18 7.55
N PRO A 659 11.49 -15.07 8.20
CA PRO A 659 10.38 -15.10 9.14
C PRO A 659 9.06 -15.54 8.50
N TYR A 660 8.82 -15.09 7.27
CA TYR A 660 7.59 -15.39 6.55
C TYR A 660 7.56 -16.82 6.04
N LEU A 661 8.71 -17.39 5.66
CA LEU A 661 8.84 -18.81 5.32
C LEU A 661 8.46 -19.71 6.50
N VAL A 662 8.87 -19.35 7.72
CA VAL A 662 8.45 -20.06 8.93
C VAL A 662 6.95 -19.97 9.12
N LEU A 663 6.36 -18.77 8.98
CA LEU A 663 4.91 -18.59 9.11
C LEU A 663 4.13 -19.31 7.99
N ILE A 664 4.63 -19.34 6.76
CA ILE A 664 4.06 -20.12 5.65
C ILE A 664 4.08 -21.60 6.01
N ALA A 665 5.22 -22.13 6.45
CA ALA A 665 5.35 -23.53 6.83
C ALA A 665 4.38 -23.92 7.95
N LEU A 666 4.28 -23.10 9.01
CA LEU A 666 3.34 -23.34 10.12
C LEU A 666 1.88 -23.30 9.65
N ASN A 667 1.48 -22.35 8.81
CA ASN A 667 0.13 -22.27 8.27
C ASN A 667 -0.16 -23.45 7.31
N LEU A 668 0.81 -23.90 6.49
CA LEU A 668 0.64 -25.09 5.62
C LEU A 668 0.48 -26.38 6.45
N ILE A 669 1.27 -26.54 7.52
CA ILE A 669 1.11 -27.68 8.44
C ILE A 669 -0.27 -27.60 9.12
N GLY A 670 -0.68 -26.40 9.59
CA GLY A 670 -2.03 -26.19 10.15
C GLY A 670 -3.13 -26.51 9.16
N LEU A 671 -2.98 -26.13 7.88
CA LEU A 671 -3.90 -26.48 6.81
C LEU A 671 -4.02 -27.99 6.60
N ALA A 672 -2.88 -28.70 6.56
CA ALA A 672 -2.84 -30.16 6.42
C ALA A 672 -3.51 -30.88 7.60
N ILE A 673 -3.23 -30.44 8.84
CA ILE A 673 -3.86 -30.96 10.06
C ILE A 673 -5.36 -30.69 10.03
N GLY A 674 -5.79 -29.49 9.62
CA GLY A 674 -7.20 -29.14 9.52
C GLY A 674 -7.96 -30.03 8.52
N PHE A 675 -7.39 -30.32 7.35
CA PHE A 675 -7.94 -31.32 6.44
C PHE A 675 -7.96 -32.72 7.07
N GLY A 676 -6.89 -33.13 7.79
CA GLY A 676 -6.87 -34.39 8.53
C GLY A 676 -8.02 -34.46 9.54
N LYS A 677 -8.24 -33.41 10.34
CA LYS A 677 -9.37 -33.34 11.29
C LYS A 677 -10.73 -33.46 10.58
N ALA A 678 -10.89 -32.80 9.41
CA ALA A 678 -12.14 -32.87 8.66
C ALA A 678 -12.51 -34.28 8.18
N PHE A 679 -11.51 -35.10 7.80
CA PHE A 679 -11.74 -36.42 7.19
C PHE A 679 -11.62 -37.58 8.20
N PHE A 680 -10.82 -37.44 9.24
CA PHE A 680 -10.47 -38.55 10.14
C PHE A 680 -10.94 -38.38 11.59
N SER A 681 -11.45 -37.19 11.98
CA SER A 681 -12.04 -37.02 13.31
C SER A 681 -13.42 -37.68 13.39
N PRO A 682 -13.74 -38.40 14.48
CA PRO A 682 -15.04 -39.07 14.66
C PRO A 682 -16.22 -38.09 14.71
N ASN A 683 -16.01 -36.90 15.31
CA ASN A 683 -17.01 -35.82 15.41
C ASN A 683 -16.36 -34.47 15.13
N PRO A 684 -16.10 -34.14 13.85
CA PRO A 684 -15.46 -32.89 13.52
C PRO A 684 -16.43 -31.71 13.74
N GLU A 685 -15.98 -30.68 14.44
CA GLU A 685 -16.67 -29.39 14.52
C GLU A 685 -16.52 -28.63 13.21
N PHE A 686 -17.25 -29.06 12.17
CA PHE A 686 -17.06 -28.55 10.80
C PHE A 686 -17.10 -27.05 10.71
N LEU A 687 -17.97 -26.38 11.43
CA LEU A 687 -18.11 -24.93 11.31
C LEU A 687 -16.93 -24.19 11.94
N THR A 688 -16.44 -24.63 13.10
CA THR A 688 -15.23 -24.12 13.74
C THR A 688 -14.00 -24.36 12.87
N LEU A 689 -13.94 -25.58 12.29
CA LEU A 689 -12.85 -25.97 11.40
C LEU A 689 -12.84 -25.11 10.11
N ILE A 690 -13.99 -24.87 9.48
CA ILE A 690 -14.10 -24.02 8.29
C ILE A 690 -13.65 -22.58 8.57
N ILE A 691 -14.00 -22.02 9.72
CA ILE A 691 -13.58 -20.66 10.11
C ILE A 691 -12.05 -20.60 10.17
N ASN A 692 -11.43 -21.53 10.89
CA ASN A 692 -9.98 -21.55 11.07
C ASN A 692 -9.24 -21.84 9.75
N LEU A 693 -9.75 -22.79 8.93
CA LEU A 693 -9.20 -23.06 7.59
C LEU A 693 -9.31 -21.84 6.67
N GLY A 694 -10.43 -21.15 6.69
CA GLY A 694 -10.62 -19.91 5.93
C GLY A 694 -9.61 -18.83 6.35
N TRP A 695 -9.36 -18.72 7.65
CA TRP A 695 -8.37 -17.78 8.19
C TRP A 695 -6.93 -18.16 7.80
N ILE A 696 -6.58 -19.46 7.85
CA ILE A 696 -5.29 -19.97 7.35
C ILE A 696 -5.10 -19.66 5.87
N VAL A 697 -6.11 -19.89 5.04
CA VAL A 697 -6.05 -19.57 3.60
C VAL A 697 -5.82 -18.07 3.39
N TYR A 698 -6.53 -17.22 4.12
CA TYR A 698 -6.30 -15.77 4.08
C TYR A 698 -4.88 -15.39 4.52
N ASN A 699 -4.37 -15.99 5.61
CA ASN A 699 -2.99 -15.78 6.06
C ASN A 699 -1.97 -16.21 4.98
N LEU A 700 -2.18 -17.36 4.35
CA LEU A 700 -1.33 -17.82 3.26
C LEU A 700 -1.37 -16.88 2.05
N MET A 701 -2.52 -16.28 1.73
CA MET A 701 -2.59 -15.27 0.66
C MET A 701 -1.76 -14.03 1.01
N ILE A 702 -1.87 -13.50 2.21
CA ILE A 702 -1.08 -12.34 2.67
C ILE A 702 0.41 -12.67 2.70
N LEU A 703 0.78 -13.84 3.23
CA LEU A 703 2.18 -14.27 3.30
C LEU A 703 2.76 -14.53 1.90
N GLY A 704 1.98 -15.11 0.99
CA GLY A 704 2.38 -15.26 -0.41
C GLY A 704 2.61 -13.93 -1.11
N ALA A 705 1.74 -12.93 -0.87
CA ALA A 705 1.94 -11.57 -1.37
C ALA A 705 3.17 -10.91 -0.75
N SER A 706 3.46 -11.17 0.53
CA SER A 706 4.70 -10.70 1.19
C SER A 706 5.95 -11.33 0.54
N MET A 707 5.88 -12.58 0.09
CA MET A 707 6.96 -13.19 -0.69
C MET A 707 7.14 -12.52 -2.06
N ALA A 708 6.06 -12.07 -2.71
CA ALA A 708 6.16 -11.31 -3.97
C ALA A 708 6.95 -10.02 -3.77
N VAL A 709 6.71 -9.29 -2.68
CA VAL A 709 7.46 -8.06 -2.34
C VAL A 709 8.95 -8.32 -2.13
N ALA A 710 9.32 -9.50 -1.60
CA ALA A 710 10.71 -9.89 -1.38
C ALA A 710 11.48 -10.27 -2.65
N VAL A 711 10.81 -10.32 -3.81
CA VAL A 711 11.44 -10.56 -5.12
C VAL A 711 11.87 -9.22 -5.70
N GLU A 712 13.15 -8.92 -5.65
CA GLU A 712 13.70 -7.70 -6.22
C GLU A 712 13.73 -7.76 -7.75
N GLU A 713 13.02 -6.84 -8.39
CA GLU A 713 12.99 -6.70 -9.84
C GLU A 713 14.19 -5.91 -10.35
N VAL A 714 14.58 -6.19 -11.60
CA VAL A 714 15.73 -5.52 -12.27
C VAL A 714 15.47 -4.03 -12.41
N GLN A 715 16.49 -3.23 -12.07
CA GLN A 715 16.51 -1.77 -12.24
C GLN A 715 17.79 -1.37 -12.95
N THR A 716 17.73 -1.31 -14.29
CA THR A 716 18.88 -1.05 -15.15
C THR A 716 19.25 0.44 -15.27
N HIS A 717 18.29 1.33 -15.01
CA HIS A 717 18.52 2.78 -15.12
C HIS A 717 18.90 3.36 -13.75
N ALA A 718 20.07 3.95 -13.69
CA ALA A 718 20.54 4.65 -12.48
C ALA A 718 19.66 5.88 -12.15
N PHE A 719 19.05 6.49 -13.18
CA PHE A 719 18.14 7.62 -13.04
C PHE A 719 16.73 7.20 -13.41
N PRO A 720 15.76 7.24 -12.47
CA PRO A 720 14.38 6.89 -12.75
C PRO A 720 13.78 7.86 -13.77
N ARG A 721 13.02 7.32 -14.71
CA ARG A 721 12.26 8.10 -15.69
C ARG A 721 10.97 8.62 -15.07
N VAL A 722 10.69 9.88 -15.34
CA VAL A 722 9.50 10.58 -14.84
C VAL A 722 8.57 10.85 -16.02
N PRO A 723 7.29 10.50 -15.94
CA PRO A 723 6.33 10.79 -17.00
C PRO A 723 6.04 12.30 -17.06
N LEU A 724 6.05 12.85 -18.29
CA LEU A 724 5.71 14.24 -18.56
C LEU A 724 5.22 14.37 -19.99
N SER A 725 3.95 14.67 -20.18
CA SER A 725 3.36 14.87 -21.51
C SER A 725 3.38 16.37 -21.85
N VAL A 726 4.35 16.79 -22.67
CA VAL A 726 4.47 18.17 -23.13
C VAL A 726 4.92 18.20 -24.61
N PRO A 727 4.47 19.18 -25.38
CA PRO A 727 4.95 19.36 -26.74
C PRO A 727 6.45 19.69 -26.74
N VAL A 728 7.16 19.10 -27.69
CA VAL A 728 8.58 19.33 -27.96
C VAL A 728 8.78 19.50 -29.45
N GLU A 729 9.66 20.43 -29.83
CA GLU A 729 10.09 20.55 -31.20
C GLU A 729 11.50 19.97 -31.35
N VAL A 730 11.67 19.07 -32.29
CA VAL A 730 12.93 18.38 -32.57
C VAL A 730 13.47 18.94 -33.89
N GLU A 731 14.58 19.66 -33.85
CA GLU A 731 15.29 20.14 -35.01
C GLU A 731 16.35 19.12 -35.41
N ALA A 732 16.18 18.50 -36.57
CA ALA A 732 17.14 17.59 -37.19
C ALA A 732 17.42 18.02 -38.62
N ASP A 733 18.70 18.06 -38.99
CA ASP A 733 19.17 18.49 -40.33
C ASP A 733 18.59 19.82 -40.81
N GLY A 734 18.33 20.77 -39.86
CA GLY A 734 17.75 22.10 -40.15
C GLY A 734 16.24 22.13 -40.34
N VAL A 735 15.55 21.01 -40.14
CA VAL A 735 14.06 20.90 -40.20
C VAL A 735 13.51 20.72 -38.79
N ILE A 736 12.45 21.45 -38.47
CA ILE A 736 11.77 21.37 -37.15
C ILE A 736 10.57 20.41 -37.28
N HIS A 737 10.55 19.41 -36.43
CA HIS A 737 9.49 18.39 -36.32
C HIS A 737 8.75 18.55 -35.00
N GLN A 738 7.42 18.53 -35.07
CA GLN A 738 6.58 18.55 -33.84
C GLN A 738 6.45 17.14 -33.25
N ALA A 739 6.70 17.02 -31.97
CA ALA A 739 6.63 15.74 -31.26
C ALA A 739 6.13 15.95 -29.81
N GLU A 740 6.01 14.88 -29.05
CA GLU A 740 5.59 14.90 -27.65
C GLU A 740 6.66 14.24 -26.79
N LEU A 741 7.15 14.98 -25.79
CA LEU A 741 7.98 14.41 -24.73
C LEU A 741 7.05 13.68 -23.76
N VAL A 742 7.27 12.37 -23.55
CA VAL A 742 6.40 11.52 -22.71
C VAL A 742 7.07 11.08 -21.42
N GLU A 743 8.40 10.98 -21.40
CA GLU A 743 9.18 10.66 -20.19
C GLU A 743 10.52 11.38 -20.26
N TYR A 744 11.09 11.68 -19.09
CA TYR A 744 12.42 12.23 -18.98
C TYR A 744 13.16 11.67 -17.75
N SER A 745 14.49 11.75 -17.79
CA SER A 745 15.39 11.57 -16.66
C SER A 745 16.37 12.73 -16.59
N GLN A 746 17.38 12.65 -15.73
CA GLN A 746 18.45 13.65 -15.69
C GLN A 746 19.27 13.73 -16.98
N VAL A 747 19.38 12.62 -17.71
CA VAL A 747 20.28 12.44 -18.85
C VAL A 747 19.58 12.05 -20.14
N GLU A 748 18.31 11.68 -20.10
CA GLU A 748 17.58 11.16 -21.24
C GLU A 748 16.16 11.73 -21.32
N VAL A 749 15.64 11.85 -22.52
CA VAL A 749 14.25 12.15 -22.80
C VAL A 749 13.67 11.14 -23.78
N ARG A 750 12.44 10.72 -23.55
CA ARG A 750 11.66 9.85 -24.43
C ARG A 750 10.63 10.67 -25.18
N ILE A 751 10.66 10.57 -26.49
CA ILE A 751 9.82 11.37 -27.39
C ILE A 751 8.95 10.43 -28.22
N LYS A 752 7.67 10.78 -28.34
CA LYS A 752 6.62 10.06 -29.07
C LYS A 752 6.10 10.90 -30.22
N ASN A 753 5.31 10.29 -31.09
CA ASN A 753 4.73 10.90 -32.31
C ASN A 753 5.80 11.41 -33.28
N LEU A 754 6.85 10.61 -33.48
CA LEU A 754 7.93 10.94 -34.36
C LEU A 754 7.52 10.85 -35.83
N ASP A 755 7.84 11.88 -36.58
CA ASP A 755 7.79 11.85 -38.03
C ASP A 755 8.75 10.79 -38.60
N GLU A 756 8.47 10.32 -39.80
CA GLU A 756 9.28 9.31 -40.47
C GLU A 756 10.77 9.71 -40.58
N ALA A 757 11.04 11.02 -40.71
CA ALA A 757 12.40 11.57 -40.69
C ALA A 757 13.12 11.35 -39.39
N LEU A 758 12.47 11.56 -38.24
CA LEU A 758 13.05 11.37 -36.92
C LEU A 758 13.26 9.87 -36.57
N THR A 759 12.49 8.98 -37.19
CA THR A 759 12.68 7.54 -37.02
C THR A 759 13.91 7.03 -37.76
N ARG A 760 14.36 7.72 -38.83
CA ARG A 760 15.52 7.36 -39.68
C ARG A 760 16.86 7.89 -39.16
N LEU A 761 16.88 8.73 -38.11
CA LEU A 761 18.14 9.27 -37.58
C LEU A 761 19.09 8.13 -37.20
N SER A 762 20.36 8.34 -37.46
CA SER A 762 21.44 7.42 -37.03
C SER A 762 21.63 7.48 -35.52
N GLU A 763 22.07 6.37 -34.91
CA GLU A 763 22.47 6.36 -33.52
C GLU A 763 23.61 7.36 -33.27
N GLY A 764 23.49 8.17 -32.21
CA GLY A 764 24.46 9.21 -31.88
C GLY A 764 24.32 10.50 -32.67
N GLN A 765 23.43 10.59 -33.67
CA GLN A 765 23.18 11.79 -34.44
C GLN A 765 22.67 12.91 -33.52
N ALA A 766 23.31 14.07 -33.62
CA ALA A 766 22.95 15.25 -32.83
C ALA A 766 21.68 15.88 -33.36
N VAL A 767 20.77 16.23 -32.45
CA VAL A 767 19.54 16.98 -32.71
C VAL A 767 19.43 18.13 -31.70
N ARG A 768 18.63 19.14 -32.03
CA ARG A 768 18.26 20.20 -31.08
C ARG A 768 16.82 19.99 -30.59
N LEU A 769 16.65 20.03 -29.31
CA LEU A 769 15.34 19.93 -28.67
C LEU A 769 14.91 21.29 -28.13
N HIS A 770 13.75 21.76 -28.55
CA HIS A 770 13.19 23.02 -28.06
C HIS A 770 12.08 22.69 -27.07
N LEU A 771 12.30 23.03 -25.80
CA LEU A 771 11.36 22.83 -24.70
C LEU A 771 10.97 24.19 -24.11
N SER A 772 9.74 24.27 -23.57
CA SER A 772 9.27 25.45 -22.86
C SER A 772 8.90 25.12 -21.42
N ASP A 773 9.24 26.03 -20.49
CA ASP A 773 8.74 25.97 -19.09
C ASP A 773 7.32 26.53 -18.94
N GLY A 774 6.72 27.04 -20.01
CA GLY A 774 5.43 27.72 -20.07
C GLY A 774 5.55 29.23 -20.24
N GLU A 775 6.68 29.86 -19.91
CA GLU A 775 6.97 31.29 -20.08
C GLU A 775 8.12 31.51 -21.06
N HIS A 776 9.15 30.69 -21.01
CA HIS A 776 10.36 30.82 -21.83
C HIS A 776 10.58 29.55 -22.66
N ARG A 777 11.25 29.72 -23.80
CA ARG A 777 11.68 28.63 -24.68
C ARG A 777 13.19 28.45 -24.58
N PHE A 778 13.62 27.22 -24.41
CA PHE A 778 15.02 26.82 -24.30
C PHE A 778 15.37 25.80 -25.39
N THR A 779 16.62 25.82 -25.81
CA THR A 779 17.14 24.89 -26.81
C THR A 779 18.23 24.04 -26.18
N PHE A 780 18.14 22.72 -26.35
CA PHE A 780 19.09 21.75 -25.79
C PHE A 780 19.65 20.87 -26.90
N THR A 781 20.91 20.46 -26.77
CA THR A 781 21.52 19.48 -27.65
C THR A 781 21.30 18.09 -27.12
N ALA A 782 20.86 17.16 -27.98
CA ALA A 782 20.68 15.76 -27.63
C ALA A 782 21.18 14.85 -28.74
N ALA A 783 21.50 13.61 -28.41
CA ALA A 783 21.90 12.58 -29.36
C ALA A 783 20.82 11.50 -29.45
N ALA A 784 20.46 11.10 -30.67
CA ALA A 784 19.48 10.05 -30.87
C ALA A 784 20.01 8.68 -30.39
N SER A 785 19.28 7.97 -29.57
CA SER A 785 19.59 6.61 -29.14
C SER A 785 19.10 5.58 -30.16
N VAL A 786 19.37 4.28 -29.91
CA VAL A 786 18.85 3.19 -30.73
C VAL A 786 17.32 3.24 -30.78
N PHE A 787 16.76 3.03 -31.94
CA PHE A 787 15.31 3.03 -32.12
C PHE A 787 14.71 1.70 -31.65
N GLU A 788 13.85 1.73 -30.62
CA GLU A 788 13.30 0.53 -30.02
C GLU A 788 11.88 0.17 -30.50
N THR A 789 11.05 1.18 -30.72
CA THR A 789 9.62 0.95 -30.99
C THR A 789 9.08 1.96 -32.02
N LYS A 790 8.17 1.52 -32.90
CA LYS A 790 7.55 2.37 -33.92
C LYS A 790 6.93 3.64 -33.32
N GLY A 791 7.47 4.82 -33.66
CA GLY A 791 6.97 6.12 -33.22
C GLY A 791 7.43 6.61 -31.85
N ILE A 792 8.32 5.89 -31.15
CA ILE A 792 8.91 6.29 -29.86
C ILE A 792 10.43 6.16 -29.94
N ARG A 793 11.15 7.16 -29.47
CA ARG A 793 12.62 7.14 -29.43
C ARG A 793 13.16 7.85 -28.20
N ASP A 794 14.27 7.33 -27.67
CA ASP A 794 15.02 7.96 -26.60
C ASP A 794 16.12 8.87 -27.18
N PHE A 795 16.39 9.98 -26.49
CA PHE A 795 17.44 10.92 -26.83
C PHE A 795 18.26 11.19 -25.58
N THR A 796 19.58 11.04 -25.68
CA THR A 796 20.52 11.33 -24.59
C THR A 796 20.90 12.81 -24.64
N MET A 797 20.71 13.51 -23.52
CA MET A 797 21.01 14.94 -23.40
C MET A 797 22.52 15.20 -23.36
N ARG A 798 22.94 16.31 -23.98
CA ARG A 798 24.33 16.78 -23.98
C ARG A 798 24.35 18.24 -23.61
N PHE A 799 24.62 18.53 -22.36
CA PHE A 799 24.66 19.90 -21.84
C PHE A 799 26.04 20.55 -22.09
N ALA A 800 26.05 21.77 -22.59
CA ALA A 800 27.27 22.54 -22.82
C ALA A 800 27.85 23.06 -21.48
N ASP A 801 26.97 23.47 -20.57
CA ASP A 801 27.35 24.02 -19.26
C ASP A 801 26.27 23.74 -18.20
N LYS A 802 26.55 24.16 -16.97
CA LYS A 802 25.64 24.02 -15.83
C LYS A 802 24.37 24.88 -15.95
N THR A 803 24.46 25.96 -16.71
CA THR A 803 23.29 26.82 -16.95
C THR A 803 22.27 26.12 -17.84
N GLU A 804 22.75 25.43 -18.87
CA GLU A 804 21.91 24.64 -19.76
C GLU A 804 21.28 23.46 -19.00
N GLU A 805 22.04 22.76 -18.14
CA GLU A 805 21.55 21.68 -17.27
C GLU A 805 20.49 22.21 -16.30
N ARG A 806 20.69 23.38 -15.69
CA ARG A 806 19.71 24.08 -14.84
C ARG A 806 18.44 24.46 -15.60
N ASN A 807 18.56 24.96 -16.82
CA ASN A 807 17.41 25.31 -17.65
C ASN A 807 16.62 24.08 -18.07
N PHE A 808 17.28 22.96 -18.34
CA PHE A 808 16.61 21.69 -18.58
C PHE A 808 15.81 21.23 -17.36
N ASN A 809 16.42 21.31 -16.18
CA ASN A 809 15.73 21.04 -14.92
C ASN A 809 14.50 21.92 -14.73
N ARG A 810 14.56 23.23 -15.12
CA ARG A 810 13.43 24.15 -15.09
C ARG A 810 12.28 23.72 -16.00
N CYS A 811 12.59 23.19 -17.19
CA CYS A 811 11.58 22.69 -18.14
C CYS A 811 10.95 21.35 -17.71
N THR A 812 11.64 20.58 -16.85
CA THR A 812 11.29 19.21 -16.47
C THR A 812 10.98 19.10 -14.98
N PHE A 813 11.93 18.78 -14.15
CA PHE A 813 11.75 18.51 -12.71
C PHE A 813 11.15 19.70 -11.95
N ALA A 814 11.65 20.90 -12.18
CA ALA A 814 11.20 22.13 -11.50
C ALA A 814 10.01 22.80 -12.20
N ARG A 815 9.43 22.20 -13.23
CA ARG A 815 8.28 22.73 -13.96
C ARG A 815 7.12 23.01 -13.01
N ARG A 816 6.42 24.13 -13.22
CA ARG A 816 5.26 24.53 -12.42
C ARG A 816 4.18 23.43 -12.42
N GLY A 817 3.76 23.01 -11.25
CA GLY A 817 2.74 21.98 -11.08
C GLY A 817 3.17 20.57 -11.50
N MET A 818 4.45 20.30 -11.72
CA MET A 818 4.97 19.00 -12.16
C MET A 818 4.53 17.84 -11.25
N TRP A 819 4.56 18.06 -9.96
CA TRP A 819 4.29 17.05 -8.96
C TRP A 819 2.84 17.01 -8.49
N ALA A 820 1.99 17.90 -9.00
CA ALA A 820 0.58 17.94 -8.61
C ALA A 820 -0.15 16.71 -9.13
N THR A 821 -0.37 15.74 -8.26
CA THR A 821 -1.13 14.51 -8.55
C THR A 821 -2.57 14.66 -8.06
N THR A 822 -3.52 14.20 -8.86
CA THR A 822 -4.89 13.99 -8.43
C THR A 822 -5.17 12.50 -8.40
N PRO A 823 -5.84 11.96 -7.36
CA PRO A 823 -6.24 10.55 -7.35
C PRO A 823 -7.04 10.22 -8.61
N ASP A 824 -6.68 9.14 -9.29
CA ASP A 824 -7.39 8.70 -10.50
C ASP A 824 -8.76 8.11 -10.11
N PRO A 825 -9.88 8.74 -10.49
CA PRO A 825 -11.21 8.25 -10.16
C PRO A 825 -11.59 6.96 -10.91
N THR A 826 -10.80 6.53 -11.88
CA THR A 826 -11.07 5.32 -12.70
C THR A 826 -10.58 4.04 -12.04
N ILE A 827 -9.79 4.14 -10.96
CA ILE A 827 -9.29 2.97 -10.24
C ILE A 827 -10.45 2.22 -9.59
N ASP A 828 -10.56 0.93 -9.91
CA ASP A 828 -11.54 0.04 -9.30
C ASP A 828 -11.08 -0.40 -7.91
N ASP A 829 -11.52 0.34 -6.88
CA ASP A 829 -11.21 0.10 -5.47
C ASP A 829 -12.19 -0.85 -4.77
N ARG A 830 -13.04 -1.57 -5.54
CA ARG A 830 -14.02 -2.50 -4.97
C ARG A 830 -13.32 -3.65 -4.23
N PHE A 831 -13.93 -4.05 -3.12
CA PHE A 831 -13.43 -5.13 -2.26
C PHE A 831 -13.11 -6.42 -3.02
N LEU A 832 -13.99 -6.85 -3.94
CA LEU A 832 -13.78 -8.08 -4.71
C LEU A 832 -12.59 -7.98 -5.67
N THR A 833 -12.42 -6.83 -6.30
CA THR A 833 -11.27 -6.57 -7.20
C THR A 833 -9.96 -6.60 -6.41
N GLY A 834 -9.93 -5.96 -5.24
CA GLY A 834 -8.75 -5.99 -4.35
C GLY A 834 -8.42 -7.41 -3.87
N PHE A 835 -9.44 -8.23 -3.56
CA PHE A 835 -9.23 -9.63 -3.16
C PHE A 835 -8.64 -10.48 -4.28
N VAL A 836 -9.15 -10.34 -5.51
CA VAL A 836 -8.60 -11.05 -6.69
C VAL A 836 -7.17 -10.61 -6.97
N GLN A 837 -6.88 -9.33 -6.84
CA GLN A 837 -5.51 -8.82 -7.00
C GLN A 837 -4.57 -9.40 -5.94
N LEU A 838 -4.98 -9.41 -4.67
CA LEU A 838 -4.20 -10.04 -3.59
C LEU A 838 -3.89 -11.50 -3.91
N TRP A 839 -4.89 -12.26 -4.40
CA TRP A 839 -4.70 -13.65 -4.83
C TRP A 839 -3.64 -13.78 -5.93
N ASN A 840 -3.72 -12.95 -6.97
CA ASN A 840 -2.77 -12.99 -8.08
C ASN A 840 -1.34 -12.67 -7.62
N ILE A 841 -1.19 -11.68 -6.75
CA ILE A 841 0.12 -11.32 -6.17
C ILE A 841 0.65 -12.46 -5.30
N ALA A 842 -0.19 -13.10 -4.48
CA ALA A 842 0.21 -14.23 -3.64
C ALA A 842 0.72 -15.41 -4.47
N VAL A 843 0.02 -15.72 -5.56
CA VAL A 843 0.44 -16.78 -6.49
C VAL A 843 1.77 -16.45 -7.15
N TYR A 844 1.95 -15.20 -7.59
CA TYR A 844 3.21 -14.73 -8.11
C TYR A 844 4.35 -14.90 -7.10
N GLY A 845 4.13 -14.53 -5.83
CA GLY A 845 5.11 -14.71 -4.76
C GLY A 845 5.50 -16.17 -4.51
N TYR A 846 4.52 -17.06 -4.43
CA TYR A 846 4.80 -18.50 -4.28
C TYR A 846 5.52 -19.10 -5.48
N ARG A 847 5.14 -18.70 -6.69
CA ARG A 847 5.82 -19.13 -7.90
C ARG A 847 7.28 -18.67 -7.91
N SER A 848 7.53 -17.40 -7.63
CA SER A 848 8.88 -16.85 -7.56
C SER A 848 9.70 -17.51 -6.45
N MET A 849 9.11 -17.76 -5.29
CA MET A 849 9.78 -18.51 -4.21
C MET A 849 10.28 -19.88 -4.69
N ILE A 850 9.49 -20.61 -5.49
CA ILE A 850 9.86 -21.92 -6.04
C ILE A 850 10.93 -21.76 -7.12
N GLU A 851 10.85 -20.75 -7.98
CA GLU A 851 11.83 -20.46 -9.04
C GLU A 851 13.23 -20.17 -8.47
N PHE A 852 13.30 -19.49 -7.33
CA PHE A 852 14.56 -19.12 -6.67
C PHE A 852 15.02 -20.09 -5.59
N LEU A 853 14.41 -21.29 -5.45
CA LEU A 853 14.88 -22.29 -4.48
C LEU A 853 16.37 -22.60 -4.68
N PRO A 854 17.21 -22.48 -3.63
CA PRO A 854 18.63 -22.74 -3.76
C PRO A 854 18.92 -24.23 -3.98
N GLY A 855 19.78 -24.55 -4.94
CA GLY A 855 20.38 -25.88 -5.08
C GLY A 855 20.38 -26.46 -6.49
N LYS A 856 21.52 -27.04 -6.87
CA LYS A 856 21.71 -27.79 -8.13
C LYS A 856 21.00 -29.17 -8.12
N THR A 857 20.50 -29.60 -6.99
CA THR A 857 19.94 -30.95 -6.74
C THR A 857 18.41 -31.05 -6.88
N LEU A 858 17.70 -29.92 -7.13
CA LEU A 858 16.25 -29.91 -7.17
C LEU A 858 15.59 -29.37 -8.47
N PRO A 859 16.28 -29.33 -9.67
CA PRO A 859 15.60 -28.83 -10.87
C PRO A 859 14.38 -29.68 -11.21
N ALA A 860 14.45 -30.99 -11.07
CA ALA A 860 13.36 -31.93 -11.36
C ALA A 860 12.18 -31.75 -10.36
N LEU A 861 12.45 -31.48 -9.08
CA LEU A 861 11.40 -31.19 -8.09
C LEU A 861 10.78 -29.83 -8.35
N ARG A 862 11.60 -28.83 -8.60
CA ARG A 862 11.18 -27.48 -8.99
C ARG A 862 10.28 -27.53 -10.22
N ASP A 863 10.76 -28.14 -11.32
CA ASP A 863 10.03 -28.23 -12.58
C ASP A 863 8.76 -29.10 -12.41
N GLY A 864 8.84 -30.12 -11.55
CA GLY A 864 7.70 -30.92 -11.11
C GLY A 864 6.65 -30.07 -10.39
N ILE A 865 7.02 -29.27 -9.40
CA ILE A 865 6.12 -28.39 -8.64
C ILE A 865 5.57 -27.30 -9.58
N ILE A 866 6.40 -26.66 -10.40
CA ILE A 866 5.96 -25.64 -11.37
C ILE A 866 4.96 -26.22 -12.36
N SER A 867 5.07 -27.53 -12.71
CA SER A 867 4.11 -28.18 -13.60
C SER A 867 2.70 -28.30 -13.02
N PHE A 868 2.52 -28.19 -11.70
CA PHE A 868 1.21 -28.15 -11.04
C PHE A 868 0.64 -26.74 -10.93
N LEU A 869 1.48 -25.72 -11.02
CA LEU A 869 1.02 -24.33 -10.98
C LEU A 869 0.47 -23.93 -12.35
N PRO A 870 -0.60 -23.15 -12.39
CA PRO A 870 -1.12 -22.64 -13.65
C PRO A 870 -0.10 -21.70 -14.28
N LYS A 871 -0.10 -21.66 -15.61
CA LYS A 871 0.62 -20.61 -16.33
C LYS A 871 -0.02 -19.27 -15.98
N THR A 872 0.80 -18.26 -15.69
CA THR A 872 0.33 -16.88 -15.58
C THR A 872 -0.57 -16.55 -16.77
N PRO A 873 -1.77 -16.00 -16.54
CA PRO A 873 -2.58 -15.50 -17.64
C PRO A 873 -1.75 -14.53 -18.47
N SER A 874 -1.77 -14.66 -19.79
CA SER A 874 -1.04 -13.79 -20.71
C SER A 874 -1.45 -12.30 -20.70
N ALA A 875 -2.43 -11.96 -19.88
CA ALA A 875 -2.87 -10.58 -19.63
C ALA A 875 -1.85 -9.72 -18.86
N TYR A 876 -0.79 -10.32 -18.27
CA TYR A 876 0.31 -9.55 -17.68
C TYR A 876 1.52 -9.35 -18.61
N LYS A 877 1.42 -9.74 -19.86
CA LYS A 877 2.21 -9.12 -20.91
C LYS A 877 1.51 -7.82 -21.26
N THR A 878 1.49 -6.89 -20.32
CA THR A 878 1.34 -5.49 -20.67
C THR A 878 2.42 -5.15 -21.65
N GLU A 879 1.98 -4.63 -22.75
CA GLU A 879 2.79 -3.84 -23.65
C GLU A 879 3.74 -2.97 -22.80
N ALA A 880 4.99 -3.47 -22.69
CA ALA A 880 6.11 -2.72 -22.19
C ALA A 880 6.61 -1.81 -23.32
#